data_115ad1f88605862b5350a4fa661f25b7
#
_entry.id   115ad1f88605862b5350a4fa661f25b7
#
_cell.length_a   1.000
_cell.length_b   1.000
_cell.length_c   1.000
_cell.angle_alpha   90.00
_cell.angle_beta   90.00
_cell.angle_gamma   90.00
#
_symmetry.space_group_name_H-M   'P 1'
#
loop_
_entity.id
_entity.type
_entity.pdbx_description
1 polymer ?
#
loop_
_entity_poly.entity_id
_entity_poly.type
_entity_poly.pdbx_seq_one_letter_code
_entity_poly.pdbx_strand_id
1 'polypeptide(L)'
;MGKPYLTVGNTLRLVSGSSVALLGVIAACHHPVSGWLGGVAFAILVGLTAYAFAIWPFVLLALMPVIGFAPWTGWITFEEFDLLVLAIASGGYLRAALWGDLEGRARSRTSSGRTIRISLLALYGFSILISMFRGFQDAGGFDFGWFQGYFGSMNSVRLAKSFFLAALLLPLWLRLERMYPERAVTLLGWGCTVGLGLASLVAIWERAAFTGLLNFSSDYRTTALFWETHVGGAAFDGFLAISLPFALLCYLRSTDLPKRLISGAILVLAGYASLTTFSRGVYLAVPVGLVIFVILKYWRTGSGELVGSETRQSTVRMIGGITVFGGMAYWVFPTSGYRGMLAVLVTFYLMVVLLPMVANGRSGGGRSIFIGLLGASIVAFLGASFPKGAYGVFGLGMAFVAVGLGMATIRQWKLAIGMAGYWLAVLGCGLIAHHWGGGNALQMMLPVCIALVLGLSSGLFIRLPVHESGRHLGMLGGMALIGLLVATFFGGQYMTDRFATTERDFEHRLAHWNGGLGLMEDFDFLFGKGLGRFPAGYFFATPPSEHPGGFRLIENNEEFYLLISGGRHVLGWGELFRVSQRVSPGAAPYQVEWDIKADSDVRLHFEICEKHLLYNAVCVANSAAVKGSKSEWQHAKLALTGDSPSRGDWYAPKIITFSLAIENRGGMAYLDNITLRDGYGEALLSNGDFSQGLARWFSSSDRHHMPWHMKNLFMHVLFDQGIVGLIVLCIIIFTAFFRLTVRGARHHPLAPALAGGLAGCIVVGMFDSLLDVPRLSVLFYFLLMVSLVIRTGPNDGRGRLPPLAQR
;
A
#
# COMPACT_ATOMS: atom_id res chain seq x y z
N MET A 1 40.03 -28.85 0.06
CA MET A 1 39.42 -27.86 -0.82
C MET A 1 39.36 -28.43 -2.24
N GLY A 2 38.25 -29.04 -2.63
CA GLY A 2 38.06 -29.58 -3.98
C GLY A 2 37.95 -28.49 -5.01
N LYS A 3 38.65 -28.61 -6.14
CA LYS A 3 38.54 -27.68 -7.27
C LYS A 3 37.07 -27.56 -7.69
N PRO A 4 36.51 -26.35 -7.92
CA PRO A 4 35.17 -26.19 -8.41
C PRO A 4 35.11 -26.71 -9.85
N TYR A 5 34.51 -27.87 -10.07
CA TYR A 5 34.24 -28.33 -11.43
C TYR A 5 33.16 -27.38 -11.99
N LEU A 6 33.53 -26.60 -12.99
CA LEU A 6 32.62 -25.79 -13.78
C LEU A 6 31.66 -26.71 -14.55
N THR A 7 30.54 -27.09 -13.92
CA THR A 7 29.47 -27.74 -14.64
C THR A 7 28.77 -26.70 -15.51
N VAL A 8 28.19 -27.09 -16.65
CA VAL A 8 27.43 -26.20 -17.56
C VAL A 8 26.40 -25.38 -16.78
N GLY A 9 25.78 -25.97 -15.75
CA GLY A 9 24.82 -25.26 -14.90
C GLY A 9 25.47 -24.16 -14.05
N ASN A 10 26.67 -24.35 -13.53
CA ASN A 10 27.37 -23.32 -12.74
C ASN A 10 27.92 -22.20 -13.63
N THR A 11 28.38 -22.52 -14.83
CA THR A 11 28.82 -21.54 -15.83
C THR A 11 27.65 -20.65 -16.24
N LEU A 12 26.48 -21.22 -16.53
CA LEU A 12 25.29 -20.45 -16.87
C LEU A 12 24.86 -19.50 -15.73
N ARG A 13 24.89 -19.98 -14.47
CA ARG A 13 24.59 -19.14 -13.29
C ARG A 13 25.59 -18.02 -13.11
N LEU A 14 26.88 -18.30 -13.32
CA LEU A 14 27.93 -17.29 -13.24
C LEU A 14 27.74 -16.22 -14.31
N VAL A 15 27.53 -16.62 -15.56
CA VAL A 15 27.26 -15.69 -16.67
C VAL A 15 26.00 -14.87 -16.37
N SER A 16 24.89 -15.50 -15.99
CA SER A 16 23.66 -14.77 -15.65
C SER A 16 23.87 -13.79 -14.49
N GLY A 17 24.53 -14.23 -13.41
CA GLY A 17 24.81 -13.36 -12.26
C GLY A 17 25.71 -12.17 -12.61
N SER A 18 26.75 -12.40 -13.41
CA SER A 18 27.65 -11.33 -13.87
C SER A 18 26.98 -10.35 -14.86
N SER A 19 26.16 -10.87 -15.79
CA SER A 19 25.41 -10.01 -16.73
C SER A 19 24.41 -9.13 -16.00
N VAL A 20 23.65 -9.69 -15.05
CA VAL A 20 22.71 -8.93 -14.22
C VAL A 20 23.45 -7.93 -13.33
N ALA A 21 24.62 -8.29 -12.79
CA ALA A 21 25.45 -7.37 -12.02
C ALA A 21 25.93 -6.20 -12.87
N LEU A 22 26.39 -6.48 -14.11
CA LEU A 22 26.85 -5.44 -15.04
C LEU A 22 25.71 -4.45 -15.38
N LEU A 23 24.52 -4.97 -15.72
CA LEU A 23 23.34 -4.13 -15.98
C LEU A 23 22.99 -3.28 -14.76
N GLY A 24 23.02 -3.88 -13.57
CA GLY A 24 22.74 -3.16 -12.32
C GLY A 24 23.78 -2.09 -12.00
N VAL A 25 25.07 -2.35 -12.24
CA VAL A 25 26.14 -1.34 -12.07
C VAL A 25 25.95 -0.20 -13.06
N ILE A 26 25.69 -0.49 -14.35
CA ILE A 26 25.45 0.54 -15.35
C ILE A 26 24.28 1.44 -14.90
N ALA A 27 23.14 0.86 -14.54
CA ALA A 27 21.99 1.63 -14.06
C ALA A 27 22.32 2.42 -12.78
N ALA A 28 23.01 1.81 -11.81
CA ALA A 28 23.38 2.47 -10.56
C ALA A 28 24.36 3.63 -10.74
N CYS A 29 25.31 3.52 -11.69
CA CYS A 29 26.24 4.60 -12.01
C CYS A 29 25.55 5.79 -12.71
N HIS A 30 24.41 5.58 -13.35
CA HIS A 30 23.57 6.64 -13.93
C HIS A 30 22.51 7.16 -12.96
N HIS A 31 22.62 6.83 -11.67
CA HIS A 31 21.63 7.31 -10.70
C HIS A 31 21.65 8.85 -10.61
N PRO A 32 20.49 9.52 -10.77
CA PRO A 32 20.39 10.96 -10.96
C PRO A 32 20.96 11.84 -9.85
N VAL A 33 20.90 11.35 -8.60
CA VAL A 33 21.40 12.12 -7.45
C VAL A 33 22.90 11.91 -7.24
N SER A 34 23.37 10.66 -7.37
CA SER A 34 24.80 10.31 -7.25
C SER A 34 25.05 8.90 -7.79
N GLY A 35 25.63 8.81 -8.98
CA GLY A 35 26.00 7.53 -9.60
C GLY A 35 27.03 6.74 -8.76
N TRP A 36 27.97 7.43 -8.13
CA TRP A 36 28.97 6.78 -7.28
C TRP A 36 28.34 6.11 -6.05
N LEU A 37 27.47 6.85 -5.32
CA LEU A 37 26.74 6.30 -4.16
C LEU A 37 25.80 5.16 -4.60
N GLY A 38 25.14 5.31 -5.74
CA GLY A 38 24.30 4.27 -6.34
C GLY A 38 25.10 2.99 -6.60
N GLY A 39 26.28 3.11 -7.24
CA GLY A 39 27.16 1.99 -7.52
C GLY A 39 27.68 1.28 -6.26
N VAL A 40 28.11 2.04 -5.26
CA VAL A 40 28.56 1.49 -3.97
C VAL A 40 27.41 0.79 -3.25
N ALA A 41 26.25 1.41 -3.16
CA ALA A 41 25.07 0.81 -2.52
C ALA A 41 24.66 -0.50 -3.24
N PHE A 42 24.65 -0.50 -4.57
CA PHE A 42 24.38 -1.70 -5.36
C PHE A 42 25.39 -2.81 -5.07
N ALA A 43 26.70 -2.52 -5.07
CA ALA A 43 27.74 -3.50 -4.77
C ALA A 43 27.62 -4.09 -3.35
N ILE A 44 27.30 -3.25 -2.35
CA ILE A 44 27.02 -3.70 -0.98
C ILE A 44 25.82 -4.65 -0.95
N LEU A 45 24.73 -4.31 -1.62
CA LEU A 45 23.52 -5.15 -1.68
C LEU A 45 23.78 -6.50 -2.36
N VAL A 46 24.58 -6.52 -3.44
CA VAL A 46 25.04 -7.76 -4.08
C VAL A 46 25.83 -8.62 -3.09
N GLY A 47 26.79 -8.02 -2.40
CA GLY A 47 27.60 -8.72 -1.39
C GLY A 47 26.76 -9.27 -0.23
N LEU A 48 25.86 -8.45 0.33
CA LEU A 48 24.94 -8.86 1.39
C LEU A 48 24.01 -10.00 0.96
N THR A 49 23.48 -9.94 -0.26
CA THR A 49 22.62 -11.01 -0.78
C THR A 49 23.41 -12.28 -1.04
N ALA A 50 24.65 -12.19 -1.53
CA ALA A 50 25.53 -13.34 -1.70
C ALA A 50 25.89 -13.98 -0.34
N TYR A 51 26.12 -13.19 0.68
CA TYR A 51 26.43 -13.66 2.05
C TYR A 51 25.18 -14.25 2.73
N ALA A 52 24.09 -13.51 2.80
CA ALA A 52 22.86 -13.84 3.55
C ALA A 52 21.71 -14.22 2.59
N PHE A 53 21.97 -15.13 1.66
CA PHE A 53 21.02 -15.50 0.58
C PHE A 53 19.60 -15.79 1.07
N ALA A 54 19.43 -16.42 2.23
CA ALA A 54 18.10 -16.84 2.67
C ALA A 54 17.13 -15.69 2.92
N ILE A 55 17.60 -14.49 3.30
CA ILE A 55 16.76 -13.37 3.73
C ILE A 55 16.24 -12.48 2.59
N TRP A 56 16.63 -12.73 1.34
CA TRP A 56 16.25 -11.88 0.22
C TRP A 56 14.72 -11.66 0.05
N PRO A 57 13.83 -12.67 0.23
CA PRO A 57 12.39 -12.42 0.06
C PRO A 57 11.85 -11.46 1.11
N PHE A 58 12.40 -11.53 2.34
CA PHE A 58 12.04 -10.60 3.40
C PHE A 58 12.48 -9.18 3.05
N VAL A 59 13.74 -8.98 2.66
CA VAL A 59 14.29 -7.66 2.32
C VAL A 59 13.55 -7.04 1.15
N LEU A 60 13.35 -7.80 0.07
CA LEU A 60 12.64 -7.34 -1.13
C LEU A 60 11.23 -6.85 -0.79
N LEU A 61 10.45 -7.70 -0.12
CA LEU A 61 9.02 -7.44 0.12
C LEU A 61 8.80 -6.40 1.22
N ALA A 62 9.70 -6.33 2.22
CA ALA A 62 9.62 -5.31 3.25
C ALA A 62 9.95 -3.91 2.72
N LEU A 63 10.96 -3.79 1.86
CA LEU A 63 11.42 -2.49 1.34
C LEU A 63 10.62 -2.00 0.13
N MET A 64 9.97 -2.88 -0.62
CA MET A 64 9.24 -2.57 -1.85
C MET A 64 8.29 -1.36 -1.72
N PRO A 65 7.45 -1.21 -0.68
CA PRO A 65 6.50 -0.10 -0.60
C PRO A 65 7.14 1.24 -0.21
N VAL A 66 8.39 1.24 0.26
CA VAL A 66 9.09 2.45 0.71
C VAL A 66 10.27 2.85 -0.18
N ILE A 67 10.71 1.98 -1.10
CA ILE A 67 11.70 2.32 -2.12
C ILE A 67 10.97 2.83 -3.36
N GLY A 68 10.78 4.13 -3.43
CA GLY A 68 10.21 4.84 -4.56
C GLY A 68 10.58 6.29 -4.44
N PHE A 69 11.70 6.68 -5.03
CA PHE A 69 12.28 8.01 -4.87
C PHE A 69 12.12 8.89 -6.11
N ALA A 70 11.19 8.54 -7.02
CA ALA A 70 10.95 9.30 -8.25
C ALA A 70 10.77 10.83 -8.02
N PRO A 71 10.06 11.31 -6.96
CA PRO A 71 9.97 12.76 -6.68
C PRO A 71 11.29 13.43 -6.28
N TRP A 72 12.31 12.64 -5.91
CA TRP A 72 13.64 13.13 -5.55
C TRP A 72 14.67 12.93 -6.65
N THR A 73 14.47 11.90 -7.49
CA THR A 73 15.44 11.47 -8.49
C THR A 73 15.05 11.81 -9.91
N GLY A 74 13.75 11.92 -10.20
CA GLY A 74 13.21 12.07 -11.55
C GLY A 74 13.13 10.74 -12.32
N TRP A 75 13.57 9.61 -11.75
CA TRP A 75 13.48 8.32 -12.41
C TRP A 75 12.04 7.79 -12.41
N ILE A 76 11.46 7.68 -13.60
CA ILE A 76 10.12 7.11 -13.83
C ILE A 76 10.21 5.77 -14.56
N THR A 77 11.08 5.67 -15.55
CA THR A 77 11.27 4.44 -16.37
C THR A 77 12.08 3.39 -15.61
N PHE A 78 13.14 3.83 -14.96
CA PHE A 78 13.94 3.04 -14.02
C PHE A 78 13.64 3.50 -12.60
N GLU A 79 13.62 2.59 -11.67
CA GLU A 79 13.34 2.88 -10.26
C GLU A 79 14.43 2.28 -9.39
N GLU A 80 14.64 2.84 -8.20
CA GLU A 80 15.57 2.29 -7.22
C GLU A 80 15.18 0.87 -6.78
N PHE A 81 13.90 0.54 -6.90
CA PHE A 81 13.41 -0.83 -6.70
C PHE A 81 13.97 -1.82 -7.72
N ASP A 82 14.17 -1.40 -8.97
CA ASP A 82 14.82 -2.25 -10.01
C ASP A 82 16.25 -2.59 -9.60
N LEU A 83 17.00 -1.61 -9.06
CA LEU A 83 18.35 -1.85 -8.55
C LEU A 83 18.37 -2.85 -7.41
N LEU A 84 17.38 -2.80 -6.50
CA LEU A 84 17.25 -3.78 -5.43
C LEU A 84 17.01 -5.19 -5.98
N VAL A 85 16.12 -5.35 -6.97
CA VAL A 85 15.85 -6.66 -7.61
C VAL A 85 17.09 -7.17 -8.34
N LEU A 86 17.77 -6.31 -9.11
CA LEU A 86 19.00 -6.68 -9.83
C LEU A 86 20.13 -7.07 -8.86
N ALA A 87 20.29 -6.35 -7.75
CA ALA A 87 21.29 -6.68 -6.73
C ALA A 87 21.01 -8.04 -6.08
N ILE A 88 19.75 -8.31 -5.72
CA ILE A 88 19.32 -9.59 -5.17
C ILE A 88 19.55 -10.72 -6.16
N ALA A 89 19.19 -10.52 -7.42
CA ALA A 89 19.38 -11.52 -8.46
C ALA A 89 20.85 -11.79 -8.68
N SER A 90 21.69 -10.77 -8.85
CA SER A 90 23.13 -10.88 -9.03
C SER A 90 23.77 -11.64 -7.89
N GLY A 91 23.58 -11.19 -6.64
CA GLY A 91 24.14 -11.84 -5.44
C GLY A 91 23.69 -13.28 -5.28
N GLY A 92 22.40 -13.55 -5.56
CA GLY A 92 21.83 -14.89 -5.50
C GLY A 92 22.41 -15.86 -6.53
N TYR A 93 22.57 -15.42 -7.79
CA TYR A 93 23.14 -16.25 -8.86
C TYR A 93 24.65 -16.43 -8.68
N LEU A 94 25.39 -15.38 -8.32
CA LEU A 94 26.82 -15.49 -8.03
C LEU A 94 27.08 -16.45 -6.87
N ARG A 95 26.32 -16.36 -5.78
CA ARG A 95 26.39 -17.36 -4.70
C ARG A 95 26.12 -18.76 -5.22
N ALA A 96 25.10 -18.93 -6.05
CA ALA A 96 24.75 -20.23 -6.59
C ALA A 96 25.84 -20.84 -7.48
N ALA A 97 26.60 -20.00 -8.20
CA ALA A 97 27.70 -20.40 -9.04
C ALA A 97 28.96 -20.73 -8.24
N LEU A 98 29.34 -19.89 -7.26
CA LEU A 98 30.61 -19.96 -6.54
C LEU A 98 30.59 -21.00 -5.42
N TRP A 99 29.52 -21.09 -4.65
CA TRP A 99 29.42 -22.02 -3.51
C TRP A 99 28.70 -23.33 -3.82
N GLY A 100 28.20 -23.49 -5.05
CA GLY A 100 27.55 -24.73 -5.53
C GLY A 100 26.32 -25.16 -4.71
N ASP A 101 25.68 -26.23 -5.15
CA ASP A 101 24.75 -26.98 -4.30
C ASP A 101 25.61 -28.06 -3.58
N LEU A 102 26.06 -27.79 -2.37
CA LEU A 102 26.80 -28.73 -1.53
C LEU A 102 25.97 -29.95 -1.10
N GLU A 103 24.67 -29.97 -1.44
CA GLU A 103 23.76 -31.05 -1.14
C GLU A 103 23.28 -31.75 -2.41
N GLY A 104 23.60 -33.01 -2.43
CA GLY A 104 23.30 -34.10 -3.33
C GLY A 104 22.31 -33.90 -4.44
N ARG A 105 22.71 -34.33 -5.60
CA ARG A 105 21.97 -34.63 -6.83
C ARG A 105 20.69 -35.49 -6.62
N ALA A 106 19.76 -35.06 -5.80
CA ALA A 106 18.42 -35.57 -5.92
C ALA A 106 17.84 -35.04 -7.24
N ARG A 107 18.07 -35.76 -8.30
CA ARG A 107 17.38 -35.60 -9.59
C ARG A 107 15.87 -35.67 -9.33
N SER A 108 15.27 -34.52 -8.98
CA SER A 108 13.82 -34.41 -8.97
C SER A 108 13.34 -34.67 -10.39
N ARG A 109 12.70 -35.84 -10.62
CA ARG A 109 11.93 -36.09 -11.83
C ARG A 109 11.03 -34.87 -12.05
N THR A 110 11.30 -34.13 -13.11
CA THR A 110 10.45 -33.00 -13.51
C THR A 110 9.06 -33.55 -13.80
N SER A 111 8.12 -33.28 -12.91
CA SER A 111 6.72 -33.62 -13.16
C SER A 111 6.26 -32.91 -14.44
N SER A 112 5.64 -33.63 -15.36
CA SER A 112 5.08 -33.11 -16.63
C SER A 112 4.25 -31.83 -16.40
N GLY A 113 3.50 -31.75 -15.32
CA GLY A 113 2.75 -30.54 -14.96
C GLY A 113 3.60 -29.31 -14.60
N ARG A 114 4.87 -29.47 -14.19
CA ARG A 114 5.77 -28.34 -13.95
C ARG A 114 6.26 -27.74 -15.26
N THR A 115 6.58 -28.59 -16.23
CA THR A 115 6.98 -28.15 -17.58
C THR A 115 5.89 -27.33 -18.23
N ILE A 116 4.63 -27.79 -18.20
CA ILE A 116 3.48 -27.05 -18.76
C ILE A 116 3.37 -25.64 -18.12
N ARG A 117 3.51 -25.51 -16.81
CA ARG A 117 3.42 -24.21 -16.12
C ARG A 117 4.56 -23.27 -16.48
N ILE A 118 5.78 -23.79 -16.64
CA ILE A 118 6.93 -22.99 -17.09
C ILE A 118 6.72 -22.57 -18.55
N SER A 119 6.20 -23.45 -19.41
CA SER A 119 5.87 -23.12 -20.80
C SER A 119 4.80 -22.03 -20.90
N LEU A 120 3.78 -22.04 -20.05
CA LEU A 120 2.78 -20.97 -19.98
C LEU A 120 3.40 -19.63 -19.59
N LEU A 121 4.32 -19.63 -18.61
CA LEU A 121 5.06 -18.39 -18.24
C LEU A 121 5.95 -17.91 -19.39
N ALA A 122 6.64 -18.82 -20.09
CA ALA A 122 7.44 -18.47 -21.24
C ALA A 122 6.58 -17.91 -22.40
N LEU A 123 5.40 -18.49 -22.66
CA LEU A 123 4.47 -18.01 -23.67
C LEU A 123 3.97 -16.60 -23.33
N TYR A 124 3.64 -16.33 -22.07
CA TYR A 124 3.24 -15.01 -21.62
C TYR A 124 4.38 -14.00 -21.73
N GLY A 125 5.61 -14.37 -21.34
CA GLY A 125 6.79 -13.55 -21.54
C GLY A 125 7.05 -13.23 -23.01
N PHE A 126 6.80 -14.18 -23.91
CA PHE A 126 6.90 -13.95 -25.35
C PHE A 126 5.82 -12.98 -25.85
N SER A 127 4.58 -13.10 -25.37
CA SER A 127 3.52 -12.12 -25.66
C SER A 127 3.93 -10.70 -25.23
N ILE A 128 4.52 -10.55 -24.03
CA ILE A 128 5.04 -9.27 -23.53
C ILE A 128 6.13 -8.72 -24.48
N LEU A 129 7.06 -9.56 -24.95
CA LEU A 129 8.11 -9.13 -25.87
C LEU A 129 7.52 -8.66 -27.21
N ILE A 130 6.59 -9.41 -27.79
CA ILE A 130 5.90 -8.99 -29.03
C ILE A 130 5.24 -7.63 -28.81
N SER A 131 4.49 -7.48 -27.72
CA SER A 131 3.79 -6.23 -27.40
C SER A 131 4.76 -5.07 -27.13
N MET A 132 5.92 -5.33 -26.51
CA MET A 132 6.97 -4.32 -26.31
C MET A 132 7.52 -3.84 -27.67
N PHE A 133 7.84 -4.74 -28.60
CA PHE A 133 8.33 -4.37 -29.94
C PHE A 133 7.27 -3.62 -30.75
N ARG A 134 5.99 -4.02 -30.65
CA ARG A 134 4.88 -3.26 -31.25
C ARG A 134 4.79 -1.85 -30.65
N GLY A 135 5.00 -1.72 -29.33
CA GLY A 135 5.05 -0.43 -28.66
C GLY A 135 6.19 0.46 -29.16
N PHE A 136 7.35 -0.13 -29.49
CA PHE A 136 8.45 0.62 -30.11
C PHE A 136 8.07 1.10 -31.51
N GLN A 137 7.43 0.25 -32.33
CA GLN A 137 6.99 0.62 -33.68
C GLN A 137 5.97 1.76 -33.64
N ASP A 138 4.96 1.67 -32.73
CA ASP A 138 3.95 2.72 -32.57
C ASP A 138 4.54 4.04 -32.04
N ALA A 139 5.65 3.98 -31.26
CA ALA A 139 6.37 5.15 -30.80
C ALA A 139 7.28 5.80 -31.86
N GLY A 140 7.35 5.24 -33.08
CA GLY A 140 8.23 5.73 -34.16
C GLY A 140 9.61 5.09 -34.15
N GLY A 141 9.84 4.05 -33.35
CA GLY A 141 11.11 3.33 -33.21
C GLY A 141 11.58 3.27 -31.78
N PHE A 142 12.65 2.51 -31.57
CA PHE A 142 13.28 2.45 -30.24
C PHE A 142 14.24 3.64 -30.09
N ASP A 143 13.99 4.44 -29.07
CA ASP A 143 14.84 5.52 -28.61
C ASP A 143 15.12 5.31 -27.13
N PHE A 144 16.39 5.28 -26.74
CA PHE A 144 16.80 5.08 -25.35
C PHE A 144 16.97 6.42 -24.65
N GLY A 145 16.34 6.54 -23.46
CA GLY A 145 16.56 7.70 -22.59
C GLY A 145 16.30 7.35 -21.13
N TRP A 146 17.17 7.80 -20.24
CA TRP A 146 17.03 7.58 -18.80
C TRP A 146 15.79 8.25 -18.20
N PHE A 147 15.33 9.34 -18.83
CA PHE A 147 14.26 10.22 -18.32
C PHE A 147 13.08 10.35 -19.28
N GLN A 148 12.84 9.37 -20.14
CA GLN A 148 11.67 9.42 -21.02
C GLN A 148 10.37 9.36 -20.23
N GLY A 149 9.36 10.10 -20.71
CA GLY A 149 8.00 10.08 -20.17
C GLY A 149 7.15 8.92 -20.70
N TYR A 150 5.87 8.96 -20.38
CA TYR A 150 4.91 7.89 -20.70
C TYR A 150 4.53 7.78 -22.19
N PHE A 151 4.93 8.75 -23.03
CA PHE A 151 4.71 8.74 -24.49
C PHE A 151 5.88 8.15 -25.28
N GLY A 152 7.06 8.06 -24.70
CA GLY A 152 8.27 7.55 -25.33
C GLY A 152 8.29 6.02 -25.44
N SER A 153 9.22 5.51 -26.25
CA SER A 153 9.44 4.06 -26.45
C SER A 153 9.84 3.34 -25.16
N MET A 154 10.54 4.03 -24.25
CA MET A 154 10.95 3.47 -22.96
C MET A 154 9.78 3.15 -22.03
N ASN A 155 8.57 3.70 -22.26
CA ASN A 155 7.39 3.30 -21.50
C ASN A 155 7.04 1.81 -21.71
N SER A 156 7.28 1.28 -22.92
CA SER A 156 7.10 -0.15 -23.20
C SER A 156 8.10 -1.00 -22.41
N VAL A 157 9.34 -0.54 -22.22
CA VAL A 157 10.35 -1.19 -21.39
C VAL A 157 9.93 -1.12 -19.91
N ARG A 158 9.43 0.03 -19.45
CA ARG A 158 8.95 0.25 -18.07
C ARG A 158 7.91 -0.79 -17.66
N LEU A 159 6.98 -1.13 -18.54
CA LEU A 159 5.94 -2.14 -18.26
C LEU A 159 6.49 -3.57 -18.39
N ALA A 160 7.24 -3.85 -19.47
CA ALA A 160 7.77 -5.17 -19.75
C ALA A 160 8.71 -5.67 -18.64
N LYS A 161 9.58 -4.80 -18.10
CA LYS A 161 10.59 -5.17 -17.09
C LYS A 161 9.99 -5.86 -15.88
N SER A 162 8.76 -5.51 -15.48
CA SER A 162 8.13 -6.01 -14.27
C SER A 162 7.97 -7.53 -14.27
N PHE A 163 7.54 -8.11 -15.39
CA PHE A 163 7.44 -9.55 -15.54
C PHE A 163 8.82 -10.23 -15.55
N PHE A 164 9.78 -9.67 -16.26
CA PHE A 164 11.13 -10.25 -16.35
C PHE A 164 11.90 -10.17 -15.03
N LEU A 165 11.75 -9.08 -14.27
CA LEU A 165 12.31 -8.97 -12.92
C LEU A 165 11.70 -10.00 -11.97
N ALA A 166 10.39 -10.24 -12.03
CA ALA A 166 9.74 -11.29 -11.25
C ALA A 166 10.23 -12.69 -11.68
N ALA A 167 10.35 -12.93 -12.99
CA ALA A 167 10.86 -14.19 -13.54
C ALA A 167 12.33 -14.44 -13.14
N LEU A 168 13.16 -13.39 -13.07
CA LEU A 168 14.54 -13.45 -12.64
C LEU A 168 14.66 -13.93 -11.17
N LEU A 169 13.70 -13.61 -10.31
CA LEU A 169 13.67 -14.04 -8.91
C LEU A 169 13.17 -15.48 -8.73
N LEU A 170 12.44 -16.04 -9.69
CA LEU A 170 11.81 -17.35 -9.57
C LEU A 170 12.79 -18.52 -9.33
N PRO A 171 13.93 -18.63 -10.03
CA PRO A 171 14.93 -19.67 -9.74
C PRO A 171 15.51 -19.57 -8.33
N LEU A 172 15.68 -18.33 -7.81
CA LEU A 172 16.18 -18.10 -6.45
C LEU A 172 15.15 -18.54 -5.41
N TRP A 173 13.85 -18.28 -5.66
CA TRP A 173 12.75 -18.78 -4.83
C TRP A 173 12.73 -20.30 -4.80
N LEU A 174 12.79 -20.96 -5.96
CA LEU A 174 12.79 -22.41 -6.06
C LEU A 174 13.98 -23.03 -5.32
N ARG A 175 15.14 -22.37 -5.33
CA ARG A 175 16.32 -22.80 -4.58
C ARG A 175 16.08 -22.65 -3.08
N LEU A 176 15.60 -21.49 -2.64
CA LEU A 176 15.34 -21.21 -1.22
C LEU A 176 14.30 -22.20 -0.65
N GLU A 177 13.19 -22.42 -1.35
CA GLU A 177 12.14 -23.37 -0.95
C GLU A 177 12.65 -24.81 -0.86
N ARG A 178 13.63 -25.18 -1.71
CA ARG A 178 14.27 -26.50 -1.63
C ARG A 178 15.18 -26.64 -0.42
N MET A 179 16.00 -25.65 -0.16
CA MET A 179 17.01 -25.68 0.89
C MET A 179 16.40 -25.45 2.27
N TYR A 180 15.46 -24.52 2.36
CA TYR A 180 14.91 -24.04 3.63
C TYR A 180 13.39 -23.79 3.54
N PRO A 181 12.56 -24.85 3.38
CA PRO A 181 11.12 -24.68 3.09
C PRO A 181 10.38 -23.86 4.16
N GLU A 182 10.61 -24.11 5.44
CA GLU A 182 9.97 -23.38 6.53
C GLU A 182 10.46 -21.92 6.62
N ARG A 183 11.75 -21.68 6.35
CA ARG A 183 12.30 -20.32 6.30
C ARG A 183 11.74 -19.56 5.11
N ALA A 184 11.60 -20.19 3.93
CA ALA A 184 11.01 -19.57 2.76
C ALA A 184 9.58 -19.08 3.03
N VAL A 185 8.75 -19.92 3.66
CA VAL A 185 7.38 -19.55 4.09
C VAL A 185 7.40 -18.38 5.07
N THR A 186 8.26 -18.47 6.08
CA THR A 186 8.33 -17.44 7.13
C THR A 186 8.84 -16.11 6.59
N LEU A 187 9.89 -16.13 5.77
CA LEU A 187 10.51 -14.91 5.24
C LEU A 187 9.62 -14.20 4.23
N LEU A 188 8.92 -14.94 3.37
CA LEU A 188 7.95 -14.35 2.45
C LEU A 188 6.75 -13.76 3.21
N GLY A 189 6.18 -14.50 4.16
CA GLY A 189 5.07 -14.03 4.99
C GLY A 189 5.42 -12.77 5.78
N TRP A 190 6.56 -12.78 6.48
CA TRP A 190 7.01 -11.62 7.26
C TRP A 190 7.49 -10.47 6.38
N GLY A 191 8.06 -10.72 5.20
CA GLY A 191 8.42 -9.68 4.23
C GLY A 191 7.20 -8.88 3.79
N CYS A 192 6.13 -9.56 3.35
CA CYS A 192 4.84 -8.91 3.04
C CYS A 192 4.24 -8.19 4.25
N THR A 193 4.32 -8.80 5.45
CA THR A 193 3.76 -8.22 6.68
C THR A 193 4.49 -6.96 7.09
N VAL A 194 5.82 -6.96 7.11
CA VAL A 194 6.63 -5.79 7.48
C VAL A 194 6.49 -4.70 6.42
N GLY A 195 6.49 -5.06 5.13
CA GLY A 195 6.20 -4.11 4.05
C GLY A 195 4.84 -3.44 4.23
N LEU A 196 3.80 -4.20 4.56
CA LEU A 196 2.48 -3.67 4.88
C LEU A 196 2.53 -2.72 6.09
N GLY A 197 3.29 -3.08 7.13
CA GLY A 197 3.49 -2.23 8.30
C GLY A 197 4.18 -0.91 7.96
N LEU A 198 5.26 -0.95 7.16
CA LEU A 198 5.97 0.24 6.71
C LEU A 198 5.08 1.14 5.85
N ALA A 199 4.36 0.58 4.88
CA ALA A 199 3.40 1.33 4.06
C ALA A 199 2.30 1.97 4.91
N SER A 200 1.79 1.26 5.92
CA SER A 200 0.76 1.78 6.84
C SER A 200 1.30 2.91 7.73
N LEU A 201 2.55 2.82 8.19
CA LEU A 201 3.20 3.90 8.94
C LEU A 201 3.40 5.14 8.07
N VAL A 202 3.79 4.96 6.80
CA VAL A 202 3.87 6.07 5.85
C VAL A 202 2.49 6.68 5.61
N ALA A 203 1.43 5.88 5.49
CA ALA A 203 0.06 6.38 5.37
C ALA A 203 -0.37 7.21 6.60
N ILE A 204 0.04 6.81 7.79
CA ILE A 204 -0.19 7.58 9.02
C ILE A 204 0.59 8.90 9.01
N TRP A 205 1.88 8.87 8.63
CA TRP A 205 2.67 10.08 8.46
C TRP A 205 2.02 11.03 7.45
N GLU A 206 1.62 10.53 6.30
CA GLU A 206 0.96 11.30 5.24
C GLU A 206 -0.31 12.00 5.75
N ARG A 207 -1.16 11.26 6.47
CA ARG A 207 -2.37 11.82 7.08
C ARG A 207 -2.04 12.88 8.15
N ALA A 208 -1.07 12.61 9.01
CA ALA A 208 -0.66 13.55 10.06
C ALA A 208 -0.08 14.85 9.48
N ALA A 209 0.69 14.74 8.39
CA ALA A 209 1.33 15.90 7.76
C ALA A 209 0.35 16.79 6.97
N PHE A 210 -0.64 16.21 6.27
CA PHE A 210 -1.43 16.93 5.26
C PHE A 210 -2.89 17.18 5.64
N THR A 211 -3.57 16.25 6.33
CA THR A 211 -5.01 16.40 6.59
C THR A 211 -5.44 16.22 8.04
N GLY A 212 -4.63 15.56 8.85
CA GLY A 212 -4.96 15.10 10.19
C GLY A 212 -5.52 13.68 10.23
N LEU A 213 -5.11 12.94 11.28
CA LEU A 213 -5.37 11.50 11.40
C LEU A 213 -6.86 11.14 11.45
N LEU A 214 -7.69 11.97 12.07
CA LEU A 214 -9.12 11.71 12.27
C LEU A 214 -10.03 12.57 11.37
N ASN A 215 -9.46 13.24 10.38
CA ASN A 215 -10.25 14.03 9.44
C ASN A 215 -10.75 13.13 8.29
N PHE A 216 -11.93 12.53 8.44
CA PHE A 216 -12.57 11.70 7.42
C PHE A 216 -13.54 12.49 6.50
N SER A 217 -13.66 13.80 6.70
CA SER A 217 -14.45 14.67 5.82
C SER A 217 -13.68 15.21 4.62
N SER A 218 -12.33 15.14 4.66
CA SER A 218 -11.49 15.58 3.56
C SER A 218 -11.57 14.60 2.38
N ASP A 219 -11.55 15.12 1.16
CA ASP A 219 -11.44 14.35 -0.08
C ASP A 219 -10.05 13.78 -0.35
N TYR A 220 -9.11 14.04 0.56
CA TYR A 220 -7.73 13.57 0.50
C TYR A 220 -7.63 12.06 0.63
N ARG A 221 -7.19 11.38 -0.40
CA ARG A 221 -6.97 9.94 -0.45
C ARG A 221 -5.52 9.61 -0.10
N THR A 222 -5.33 8.71 0.85
CA THR A 222 -4.00 8.25 1.27
C THR A 222 -3.39 7.36 0.19
N THR A 223 -2.13 7.59 -0.13
CA THR A 223 -1.39 6.89 -1.20
C THR A 223 -0.04 6.33 -0.76
N ALA A 224 0.40 6.65 0.45
CA ALA A 224 1.73 6.32 0.97
C ALA A 224 2.86 6.76 0.01
N LEU A 225 3.91 5.97 -0.17
CA LEU A 225 5.01 6.29 -1.12
C LEU A 225 4.79 5.68 -2.52
N PHE A 226 3.54 5.53 -2.95
CA PHE A 226 3.22 5.12 -4.31
C PHE A 226 3.01 6.37 -5.17
N TRP A 227 4.07 6.79 -5.84
CA TRP A 227 4.16 8.06 -6.57
C TRP A 227 3.68 7.98 -8.04
N GLU A 228 3.08 6.86 -8.42
CA GLU A 228 2.55 6.64 -9.77
C GLU A 228 1.29 7.49 -9.98
N THR A 229 1.53 8.79 -10.20
CA THR A 229 0.49 9.83 -10.29
C THR A 229 -0.57 9.54 -11.34
N HIS A 230 -0.19 8.92 -12.45
CA HIS A 230 -1.08 8.56 -13.56
C HIS A 230 -2.13 7.49 -13.20
N VAL A 231 -1.94 6.70 -12.14
CA VAL A 231 -2.94 5.76 -11.62
C VAL A 231 -3.63 6.26 -10.36
N GLY A 232 -3.21 7.39 -9.80
CA GLY A 232 -3.72 7.92 -8.55
C GLY A 232 -3.44 6.99 -7.37
N GLY A 233 -4.41 6.74 -6.51
CA GLY A 233 -4.25 5.89 -5.32
C GLY A 233 -4.30 4.38 -5.57
N ALA A 234 -4.55 3.91 -6.79
CA ALA A 234 -4.80 2.49 -7.07
C ALA A 234 -3.59 1.59 -6.82
N ALA A 235 -2.37 2.12 -6.92
CA ALA A 235 -1.15 1.38 -6.60
C ALA A 235 -1.11 0.95 -5.13
N PHE A 236 -1.41 1.86 -4.22
CA PHE A 236 -1.50 1.57 -2.79
C PHE A 236 -2.67 0.64 -2.47
N ASP A 237 -3.82 0.85 -3.13
CA ASP A 237 -5.00 0.00 -3.01
C ASP A 237 -4.67 -1.47 -3.31
N GLY A 238 -4.00 -1.73 -4.43
CA GLY A 238 -3.56 -3.07 -4.84
C GLY A 238 -2.55 -3.67 -3.87
N PHE A 239 -1.61 -2.87 -3.36
CA PHE A 239 -0.62 -3.32 -2.39
C PHE A 239 -1.25 -3.73 -1.05
N LEU A 240 -2.22 -2.96 -0.53
CA LEU A 240 -2.98 -3.31 0.67
C LEU A 240 -3.73 -4.63 0.48
N ALA A 241 -4.46 -4.76 -0.63
CA ALA A 241 -5.26 -5.94 -0.92
C ALA A 241 -4.42 -7.23 -1.04
N ILE A 242 -3.24 -7.15 -1.67
CA ILE A 242 -2.36 -8.32 -1.85
C ILE A 242 -1.61 -8.70 -0.56
N SER A 243 -1.27 -7.72 0.30
CA SER A 243 -0.41 -7.93 1.46
C SER A 243 -1.15 -8.27 2.75
N LEU A 244 -2.39 -7.80 2.94
CA LEU A 244 -3.18 -8.03 4.17
C LEU A 244 -3.36 -9.52 4.54
N PRO A 245 -3.65 -10.45 3.60
CA PRO A 245 -3.76 -11.88 3.92
C PRO A 245 -2.47 -12.49 4.47
N PHE A 246 -1.28 -11.96 4.11
CA PHE A 246 -0.01 -12.43 4.67
C PHE A 246 0.18 -11.97 6.12
N ALA A 247 -0.23 -10.75 6.47
CA ALA A 247 -0.21 -10.29 7.85
C ALA A 247 -1.14 -11.12 8.73
N LEU A 248 -2.32 -11.47 8.23
CA LEU A 248 -3.24 -12.38 8.92
C LEU A 248 -2.63 -13.78 9.05
N LEU A 249 -1.94 -14.29 8.03
CA LEU A 249 -1.22 -15.57 8.11
C LEU A 249 -0.16 -15.53 9.20
N CYS A 250 0.66 -14.49 9.26
CA CYS A 250 1.69 -14.32 10.28
C CYS A 250 1.08 -14.22 11.68
N TYR A 251 0.02 -13.45 11.87
CA TYR A 251 -0.71 -13.35 13.14
C TYR A 251 -1.21 -14.71 13.64
N LEU A 252 -1.84 -15.49 12.75
CA LEU A 252 -2.43 -16.77 13.09
C LEU A 252 -1.40 -17.91 13.28
N ARG A 253 -0.21 -17.78 12.69
CA ARG A 253 0.88 -18.77 12.84
C ARG A 253 1.83 -18.45 13.98
N SER A 254 1.85 -17.23 14.46
CA SER A 254 2.78 -16.83 15.53
C SER A 254 2.35 -17.43 16.85
N THR A 255 3.25 -18.20 17.48
CA THR A 255 3.11 -18.71 18.85
C THR A 255 3.64 -17.70 19.87
N ASP A 256 4.69 -16.97 19.50
CA ASP A 256 5.37 -15.99 20.35
C ASP A 256 4.52 -14.73 20.49
N LEU A 257 4.35 -14.24 21.73
CA LEU A 257 3.57 -13.05 22.04
C LEU A 257 4.09 -11.79 21.28
N PRO A 258 5.40 -11.49 21.22
CA PRO A 258 5.89 -10.32 20.50
C PRO A 258 5.55 -10.35 19.00
N LYS A 259 5.73 -11.50 18.34
CA LYS A 259 5.40 -11.63 16.91
C LYS A 259 3.91 -11.46 16.66
N ARG A 260 3.06 -11.97 17.55
CA ARG A 260 1.61 -11.82 17.48
C ARG A 260 1.18 -10.38 17.73
N LEU A 261 1.81 -9.68 18.68
CA LEU A 261 1.58 -8.26 18.92
C LEU A 261 1.93 -7.41 17.71
N ILE A 262 3.12 -7.63 17.13
CA ILE A 262 3.58 -6.88 15.96
C ILE A 262 2.65 -7.10 14.75
N SER A 263 2.36 -8.35 14.41
CA SER A 263 1.47 -8.64 13.28
C SER A 263 0.04 -8.17 13.51
N GLY A 264 -0.47 -8.23 14.74
CA GLY A 264 -1.76 -7.68 15.13
C GLY A 264 -1.82 -6.16 15.02
N ALA A 265 -0.79 -5.47 15.51
CA ALA A 265 -0.67 -4.01 15.33
C ALA A 265 -0.61 -3.61 13.86
N ILE A 266 0.17 -4.33 13.06
CA ILE A 266 0.22 -4.08 11.60
C ILE A 266 -1.15 -4.27 10.95
N LEU A 267 -1.93 -5.27 11.35
CA LEU A 267 -3.30 -5.47 10.83
C LEU A 267 -4.22 -4.29 11.16
N VAL A 268 -4.13 -3.73 12.37
CA VAL A 268 -4.91 -2.55 12.77
C VAL A 268 -4.46 -1.31 11.98
N LEU A 269 -3.15 -1.08 11.85
CA LEU A 269 -2.61 0.03 11.07
C LEU A 269 -2.98 -0.08 9.59
N ALA A 270 -2.93 -1.29 9.02
CA ALA A 270 -3.33 -1.56 7.65
C ALA A 270 -4.85 -1.40 7.45
N GLY A 271 -5.64 -1.74 8.45
CA GLY A 271 -7.07 -1.43 8.45
C GLY A 271 -7.35 0.06 8.41
N TYR A 272 -6.66 0.85 9.23
CA TYR A 272 -6.73 2.32 9.17
C TYR A 272 -6.28 2.84 7.80
N ALA A 273 -5.14 2.39 7.30
CA ALA A 273 -4.64 2.77 5.97
C ALA A 273 -5.67 2.43 4.87
N SER A 274 -6.26 1.23 4.91
CA SER A 274 -7.29 0.81 3.94
C SER A 274 -8.54 1.70 3.98
N LEU A 275 -8.97 2.14 5.17
CA LEU A 275 -10.12 3.03 5.33
C LEU A 275 -9.82 4.44 4.80
N THR A 276 -8.60 4.94 4.98
CA THR A 276 -8.19 6.29 4.57
C THR A 276 -7.85 6.43 3.08
N THR A 277 -7.79 5.32 2.33
CA THR A 277 -7.72 5.38 0.86
C THR A 277 -9.01 5.92 0.24
N PHE A 278 -10.13 5.86 0.95
CA PHE A 278 -11.45 6.19 0.45
C PHE A 278 -11.77 5.53 -0.90
N SER A 279 -11.24 4.33 -1.11
CA SER A 279 -11.39 3.55 -2.34
C SER A 279 -12.44 2.47 -2.19
N ARG A 280 -13.50 2.55 -2.99
CA ARG A 280 -14.54 1.50 -3.07
C ARG A 280 -13.93 0.15 -3.46
N GLY A 281 -12.90 0.17 -4.32
CA GLY A 281 -12.16 -1.02 -4.73
C GLY A 281 -11.51 -1.74 -3.54
N VAL A 282 -10.85 -1.01 -2.63
CA VAL A 282 -10.25 -1.57 -1.41
C VAL A 282 -11.29 -2.14 -0.46
N TYR A 283 -12.42 -1.43 -0.30
CA TYR A 283 -13.51 -1.86 0.60
C TYR A 283 -14.18 -3.15 0.13
N LEU A 284 -14.11 -3.47 -1.15
CA LEU A 284 -14.53 -4.76 -1.70
C LEU A 284 -13.39 -5.79 -1.68
N ALA A 285 -12.20 -5.40 -2.11
CA ALA A 285 -11.06 -6.29 -2.32
C ALA A 285 -10.53 -6.93 -1.03
N VAL A 286 -10.40 -6.11 0.04
CA VAL A 286 -9.88 -6.59 1.32
C VAL A 286 -10.80 -7.65 1.94
N PRO A 287 -12.13 -7.43 2.09
CA PRO A 287 -13.04 -8.47 2.55
C PRO A 287 -13.02 -9.72 1.69
N VAL A 288 -13.04 -9.58 0.36
CA VAL A 288 -13.00 -10.74 -0.56
C VAL A 288 -11.72 -11.55 -0.35
N GLY A 289 -10.56 -10.90 -0.30
CA GLY A 289 -9.28 -11.55 -0.05
C GLY A 289 -9.23 -12.28 1.30
N LEU A 290 -9.73 -11.63 2.36
CA LEU A 290 -9.78 -12.22 3.70
C LEU A 290 -10.78 -13.37 3.80
N VAL A 291 -11.94 -13.28 3.15
CA VAL A 291 -12.93 -14.38 3.10
C VAL A 291 -12.35 -15.59 2.40
N ILE A 292 -11.70 -15.42 1.25
CA ILE A 292 -11.02 -16.52 0.54
C ILE A 292 -9.92 -17.13 1.41
N PHE A 293 -9.12 -16.29 2.09
CA PHE A 293 -8.12 -16.77 3.03
C PHE A 293 -8.73 -17.63 4.14
N VAL A 294 -9.80 -17.16 4.77
CA VAL A 294 -10.50 -17.86 5.86
C VAL A 294 -11.09 -19.16 5.38
N ILE A 295 -11.83 -19.17 4.25
CA ILE A 295 -12.41 -20.38 3.66
C ILE A 295 -11.33 -21.42 3.43
N LEU A 296 -10.23 -21.06 2.74
CA LEU A 296 -9.17 -22.02 2.43
C LEU A 296 -8.43 -22.53 3.67
N LYS A 297 -8.26 -21.68 4.67
CA LYS A 297 -7.66 -22.07 5.94
C LYS A 297 -8.54 -23.10 6.69
N TYR A 298 -9.84 -22.85 6.79
CA TYR A 298 -10.76 -23.76 7.49
C TYR A 298 -11.05 -25.03 6.69
N TRP A 299 -11.15 -24.96 5.36
CA TRP A 299 -11.30 -26.14 4.51
C TRP A 299 -10.10 -27.09 4.63
N ARG A 300 -8.93 -26.55 4.90
CA ARG A 300 -7.71 -27.32 5.12
C ARG A 300 -7.73 -28.11 6.42
N THR A 301 -8.32 -27.57 7.47
CA THR A 301 -8.40 -28.21 8.81
C THR A 301 -9.54 -29.23 8.92
N GLY A 302 -10.46 -29.26 7.96
CA GLY A 302 -11.77 -29.95 8.04
C GLY A 302 -11.80 -31.45 7.84
N SER A 303 -10.67 -32.18 7.88
CA SER A 303 -10.71 -33.66 7.69
C SER A 303 -10.11 -34.48 8.85
N GLY A 304 -10.07 -33.97 10.05
CA GLY A 304 -9.61 -34.84 11.14
C GLY A 304 -9.49 -34.25 12.55
N GLU A 305 -9.28 -32.96 12.70
CA GLU A 305 -9.30 -32.34 14.02
C GLU A 305 -10.52 -31.42 14.11
N LEU A 306 -11.58 -31.87 14.69
CA LEU A 306 -12.64 -31.06 15.25
C LEU A 306 -11.93 -29.97 16.10
N VAL A 307 -11.90 -28.74 15.60
CA VAL A 307 -11.58 -27.57 16.44
C VAL A 307 -12.42 -27.77 17.69
N GLY A 308 -11.78 -28.02 18.85
CA GLY A 308 -12.47 -28.38 20.07
C GLY A 308 -13.64 -27.43 20.28
N SER A 309 -14.76 -27.96 20.74
CA SER A 309 -16.01 -27.19 20.90
C SER A 309 -15.78 -25.86 21.65
N GLU A 310 -14.83 -25.83 22.56
CA GLU A 310 -14.41 -24.64 23.32
C GLU A 310 -13.77 -23.56 22.45
N THR A 311 -12.90 -23.94 21.50
CA THR A 311 -12.24 -23.00 20.59
C THR A 311 -13.24 -22.35 19.63
N ARG A 312 -14.20 -23.13 19.10
CA ARG A 312 -15.29 -22.63 18.27
C ARG A 312 -16.19 -21.66 19.04
N GLN A 313 -16.59 -22.03 20.24
CA GLN A 313 -17.47 -21.23 21.09
C GLN A 313 -16.79 -19.90 21.50
N SER A 314 -15.50 -19.92 21.81
CA SER A 314 -14.74 -18.71 22.15
C SER A 314 -14.57 -17.76 20.94
N THR A 315 -14.36 -18.29 19.74
CA THR A 315 -14.30 -17.46 18.51
C THR A 315 -15.67 -16.83 18.20
N VAL A 316 -16.76 -17.57 18.33
CA VAL A 316 -18.12 -17.03 18.14
C VAL A 316 -18.41 -15.93 19.16
N ARG A 317 -18.02 -16.11 20.41
CA ARG A 317 -18.15 -15.09 21.46
C ARG A 317 -17.33 -13.83 21.15
N MET A 318 -16.11 -13.98 20.67
CA MET A 318 -15.25 -12.85 20.27
C MET A 318 -15.90 -12.03 19.12
N ILE A 319 -16.37 -12.71 18.08
CA ILE A 319 -17.08 -12.08 16.96
C ILE A 319 -18.35 -11.39 17.46
N GLY A 320 -19.16 -12.07 18.27
CA GLY A 320 -20.36 -11.49 18.87
C GLY A 320 -20.08 -10.20 19.67
N GLY A 321 -18.99 -10.20 20.47
CA GLY A 321 -18.58 -9.00 21.19
C GLY A 321 -18.14 -7.85 20.30
N ILE A 322 -17.38 -8.13 19.26
CA ILE A 322 -16.98 -7.12 18.28
C ILE A 322 -18.22 -6.54 17.58
N THR A 323 -19.20 -7.36 17.23
CA THR A 323 -20.47 -6.93 16.61
C THR A 323 -21.31 -6.06 17.56
N VAL A 324 -21.45 -6.48 18.84
CA VAL A 324 -22.17 -5.70 19.85
C VAL A 324 -21.51 -4.34 20.07
N PHE A 325 -20.17 -4.31 20.19
CA PHE A 325 -19.44 -3.04 20.26
C PHE A 325 -19.68 -2.19 19.01
N GLY A 326 -19.69 -2.77 17.81
CA GLY A 326 -20.00 -2.07 16.56
C GLY A 326 -21.36 -1.40 16.60
N GLY A 327 -22.39 -2.08 17.10
CA GLY A 327 -23.73 -1.50 17.32
C GLY A 327 -23.71 -0.34 18.31
N MET A 328 -22.99 -0.47 19.42
CA MET A 328 -22.84 0.62 20.41
C MET A 328 -22.08 1.81 19.81
N ALA A 329 -20.99 1.56 19.08
CA ALA A 329 -20.21 2.60 18.41
C ALA A 329 -21.04 3.35 17.38
N TYR A 330 -21.80 2.64 16.55
CA TYR A 330 -22.73 3.21 15.57
C TYR A 330 -23.75 4.14 16.24
N TRP A 331 -24.30 3.69 17.35
CA TRP A 331 -25.35 4.43 18.09
C TRP A 331 -24.81 5.71 18.74
N VAL A 332 -23.59 5.68 19.29
CA VAL A 332 -23.03 6.78 20.10
C VAL A 332 -22.25 7.78 19.26
N PHE A 333 -21.61 7.33 18.18
CA PHE A 333 -20.68 8.15 17.41
C PHE A 333 -21.28 9.44 16.84
N PRO A 334 -22.50 9.46 16.28
CA PRO A 334 -23.06 10.68 15.68
C PRO A 334 -23.21 11.85 16.65
N THR A 335 -23.40 11.57 17.94
CA THR A 335 -23.65 12.60 18.97
C THR A 335 -22.45 12.91 19.84
N SER A 336 -21.60 11.92 20.16
CA SER A 336 -20.45 12.08 21.08
C SER A 336 -19.08 11.95 20.38
N GLY A 337 -19.06 11.66 19.06
CA GLY A 337 -17.86 11.58 18.25
C GLY A 337 -16.84 10.55 18.70
N TYR A 338 -15.59 10.73 18.32
CA TYR A 338 -14.48 9.82 18.61
C TYR A 338 -14.24 9.57 20.10
N ARG A 339 -14.46 10.62 20.93
CA ARG A 339 -14.16 10.57 22.37
C ARG A 339 -15.14 9.69 23.10
N GLY A 340 -16.44 9.83 22.79
CA GLY A 340 -17.47 8.95 23.35
C GLY A 340 -17.31 7.51 22.87
N MET A 341 -17.06 7.30 21.59
CA MET A 341 -16.81 5.98 21.03
C MET A 341 -15.59 5.29 21.65
N LEU A 342 -14.46 6.00 21.84
CA LEU A 342 -13.27 5.46 22.49
C LEU A 342 -13.52 5.11 23.96
N ALA A 343 -14.27 5.94 24.67
CA ALA A 343 -14.67 5.66 26.05
C ALA A 343 -15.50 4.37 26.13
N VAL A 344 -16.46 4.18 25.23
CA VAL A 344 -17.26 2.94 25.11
C VAL A 344 -16.38 1.74 24.79
N LEU A 345 -15.42 1.87 23.85
CA LEU A 345 -14.50 0.80 23.49
C LEU A 345 -13.72 0.30 24.71
N VAL A 346 -13.11 1.23 25.43
CA VAL A 346 -12.30 0.90 26.60
C VAL A 346 -13.18 0.29 27.69
N THR A 347 -14.35 0.86 27.98
CA THR A 347 -15.24 0.36 29.03
C THR A 347 -15.82 -1.02 28.69
N PHE A 348 -16.16 -1.26 27.41
CA PHE A 348 -16.59 -2.57 26.93
C PHE A 348 -15.47 -3.60 27.07
N TYR A 349 -14.23 -3.23 26.77
CA TYR A 349 -13.09 -4.12 26.97
C TYR A 349 -12.84 -4.41 28.43
N LEU A 350 -12.93 -3.40 29.33
CA LEU A 350 -12.84 -3.60 30.78
C LEU A 350 -13.92 -4.57 31.29
N MET A 351 -15.14 -4.47 30.76
CA MET A 351 -16.22 -5.42 31.06
C MET A 351 -15.77 -6.86 30.73
N VAL A 352 -15.24 -7.10 29.54
CA VAL A 352 -14.79 -8.43 29.10
C VAL A 352 -13.68 -8.98 30.00
N VAL A 353 -12.75 -8.13 30.43
CA VAL A 353 -11.63 -8.53 31.32
C VAL A 353 -12.09 -8.82 32.74
N LEU A 354 -13.09 -8.07 33.25
CA LEU A 354 -13.61 -8.24 34.61
C LEU A 354 -14.61 -9.38 34.75
N LEU A 355 -15.29 -9.76 33.69
CA LEU A 355 -16.35 -10.77 33.68
C LEU A 355 -15.95 -12.13 34.33
N PRO A 356 -14.73 -12.69 34.08
CA PRO A 356 -14.28 -13.92 34.78
C PRO A 356 -14.10 -13.74 36.27
N MET A 357 -13.73 -12.56 36.75
CA MET A 357 -13.54 -12.26 38.17
C MET A 357 -14.88 -12.20 38.91
N VAL A 358 -15.89 -11.58 38.27
CA VAL A 358 -17.25 -11.49 38.81
C VAL A 358 -17.91 -12.85 38.85
N ALA A 359 -17.76 -13.67 37.80
CA ALA A 359 -18.35 -15.00 37.71
C ALA A 359 -17.81 -15.97 38.79
N ASN A 360 -16.51 -15.83 39.11
CA ASN A 360 -15.87 -16.67 40.14
C ASN A 360 -16.03 -16.14 41.60
N GLY A 361 -16.60 -14.92 41.77
CA GLY A 361 -16.64 -14.20 43.05
C GLY A 361 -17.94 -14.31 43.85
N ARG A 362 -18.88 -15.21 43.56
CA ARG A 362 -20.26 -15.26 44.05
C ARG A 362 -20.49 -15.46 45.57
N SER A 363 -19.50 -15.42 46.40
CA SER A 363 -19.71 -15.54 47.85
C SER A 363 -18.95 -14.46 48.64
N GLY A 364 -19.66 -13.53 49.24
CA GLY A 364 -19.25 -12.78 50.43
C GLY A 364 -18.84 -11.30 50.26
N GLY A 365 -18.92 -10.65 49.08
CA GLY A 365 -18.42 -9.29 48.89
C GLY A 365 -19.45 -8.17 48.74
N GLY A 366 -20.74 -8.40 48.93
CA GLY A 366 -21.81 -7.43 48.60
C GLY A 366 -21.66 -6.06 49.28
N ARG A 367 -21.34 -6.00 50.56
CA ARG A 367 -21.13 -4.73 51.29
C ARG A 367 -19.94 -3.92 50.73
N SER A 368 -18.82 -4.56 50.51
CA SER A 368 -17.61 -3.89 49.97
C SER A 368 -17.83 -3.37 48.56
N ILE A 369 -18.57 -4.12 47.73
CA ILE A 369 -18.92 -3.68 46.36
C ILE A 369 -19.85 -2.46 46.45
N PHE A 370 -20.90 -2.50 47.32
CA PHE A 370 -21.82 -1.37 47.47
C PHE A 370 -21.11 -0.10 47.93
N ILE A 371 -20.24 -0.17 48.93
CA ILE A 371 -19.42 0.97 49.39
C ILE A 371 -18.53 1.49 48.28
N GLY A 372 -17.90 0.60 47.51
CA GLY A 372 -17.08 1.00 46.34
C GLY A 372 -17.88 1.73 45.25
N LEU A 373 -19.10 1.25 44.95
CA LEU A 373 -19.98 1.90 43.98
C LEU A 373 -20.47 3.26 44.46
N LEU A 374 -20.83 3.39 45.75
CA LEU A 374 -21.23 4.65 46.35
C LEU A 374 -20.09 5.68 46.31
N GLY A 375 -18.91 5.30 46.75
CA GLY A 375 -17.72 6.16 46.70
C GLY A 375 -17.37 6.59 45.28
N ALA A 376 -17.43 5.66 44.31
CA ALA A 376 -17.24 5.96 42.91
C ALA A 376 -18.27 6.97 42.36
N SER A 377 -19.54 6.86 42.76
CA SER A 377 -20.59 7.80 42.38
C SER A 377 -20.34 9.21 42.92
N ILE A 378 -19.88 9.33 44.16
CA ILE A 378 -19.48 10.61 44.77
C ILE A 378 -18.29 11.23 44.01
N VAL A 379 -17.27 10.45 43.70
CA VAL A 379 -16.09 10.89 42.92
C VAL A 379 -16.53 11.36 41.53
N ALA A 380 -17.42 10.65 40.86
CA ALA A 380 -17.93 11.05 39.57
C ALA A 380 -18.72 12.37 39.63
N PHE A 381 -19.57 12.53 40.66
CA PHE A 381 -20.34 13.77 40.90
C PHE A 381 -19.40 14.97 41.14
N LEU A 382 -18.43 14.81 42.01
CA LEU A 382 -17.44 15.86 42.27
C LEU A 382 -16.60 16.16 41.01
N GLY A 383 -16.20 15.11 40.28
CA GLY A 383 -15.44 15.24 39.05
C GLY A 383 -16.20 15.99 37.95
N ALA A 384 -17.55 15.86 37.92
CA ALA A 384 -18.38 16.56 36.95
C ALA A 384 -18.34 18.09 37.12
N SER A 385 -17.99 18.58 38.30
CA SER A 385 -17.92 20.01 38.63
C SER A 385 -16.63 20.69 38.21
N PHE A 386 -15.60 19.95 37.78
CA PHE A 386 -14.31 20.48 37.35
C PHE A 386 -14.18 20.57 35.84
N PRO A 387 -13.43 21.58 35.30
CA PRO A 387 -13.05 21.63 33.90
C PRO A 387 -12.28 20.37 33.50
N LYS A 388 -12.73 19.64 32.49
CA LYS A 388 -12.14 18.34 32.05
C LYS A 388 -12.25 17.21 33.07
N GLY A 389 -13.03 17.35 34.14
CA GLY A 389 -13.19 16.33 35.19
C GLY A 389 -13.76 15.00 34.66
N ALA A 390 -14.54 15.03 33.58
CA ALA A 390 -15.00 13.82 32.87
C ALA A 390 -13.85 12.84 32.53
N TYR A 391 -12.74 13.37 32.04
CA TYR A 391 -11.55 12.56 31.72
C TYR A 391 -10.83 12.08 32.98
N GLY A 392 -10.82 12.90 34.07
CA GLY A 392 -10.27 12.52 35.34
C GLY A 392 -11.03 11.36 35.96
N VAL A 393 -12.37 11.40 35.94
CA VAL A 393 -13.25 10.29 36.42
C VAL A 393 -12.99 9.01 35.62
N PHE A 394 -12.93 9.11 34.29
CA PHE A 394 -12.66 7.98 33.41
C PHE A 394 -11.26 7.37 33.66
N GLY A 395 -10.24 8.23 33.74
CA GLY A 395 -8.86 7.82 34.02
C GLY A 395 -8.69 7.15 35.39
N LEU A 396 -9.33 7.68 36.45
CA LEU A 396 -9.39 7.04 37.77
C LEU A 396 -10.07 5.69 37.70
N GLY A 397 -11.14 5.56 36.90
CA GLY A 397 -11.82 4.28 36.66
C GLY A 397 -10.88 3.24 36.09
N MET A 398 -10.11 3.59 35.07
CA MET A 398 -9.09 2.72 34.49
C MET A 398 -7.99 2.34 35.48
N ALA A 399 -7.51 3.31 36.28
CA ALA A 399 -6.47 3.08 37.27
C ALA A 399 -6.96 2.10 38.36
N PHE A 400 -8.18 2.24 38.87
CA PHE A 400 -8.75 1.33 39.84
C PHE A 400 -8.96 -0.08 39.30
N VAL A 401 -9.39 -0.22 38.03
CA VAL A 401 -9.46 -1.55 37.38
C VAL A 401 -8.05 -2.16 37.30
N ALA A 402 -7.05 -1.40 36.88
CA ALA A 402 -5.67 -1.87 36.77
C ALA A 402 -5.12 -2.31 38.15
N VAL A 403 -5.36 -1.52 39.21
CA VAL A 403 -4.98 -1.87 40.59
C VAL A 403 -5.72 -3.12 41.01
N GLY A 404 -7.04 -3.21 40.81
CA GLY A 404 -7.84 -4.40 41.14
C GLY A 404 -7.33 -5.66 40.46
N LEU A 405 -6.89 -5.56 39.18
CA LEU A 405 -6.31 -6.68 38.44
C LEU A 405 -4.91 -7.08 38.95
N GLY A 406 -4.10 -6.08 39.40
CA GLY A 406 -2.73 -6.30 39.90
C GLY A 406 -2.62 -6.82 41.33
N MET A 407 -3.66 -6.66 42.16
CA MET A 407 -3.63 -7.10 43.57
C MET A 407 -3.66 -8.62 43.69
N ALA A 408 -2.61 -9.20 44.28
CA ALA A 408 -2.50 -10.65 44.43
C ALA A 408 -3.20 -11.24 45.67
N THR A 409 -3.41 -10.44 46.73
CA THR A 409 -3.50 -10.98 48.08
C THR A 409 -4.89 -11.02 48.74
N ILE A 410 -5.85 -10.14 48.40
CA ILE A 410 -7.16 -10.12 49.09
C ILE A 410 -8.33 -10.09 48.07
N ARG A 411 -8.93 -11.26 47.86
CA ARG A 411 -9.95 -11.49 46.83
C ARG A 411 -11.17 -10.55 46.88
N GLN A 412 -11.63 -10.20 48.10
CA GLN A 412 -12.80 -9.32 48.27
C GLN A 412 -12.53 -7.87 47.87
N TRP A 413 -11.38 -7.29 48.26
CA TRP A 413 -10.95 -5.95 47.90
C TRP A 413 -10.62 -5.84 46.43
N LYS A 414 -10.02 -6.88 45.88
CA LYS A 414 -9.74 -6.95 44.45
C LYS A 414 -11.01 -6.76 43.60
N LEU A 415 -12.09 -7.46 43.95
CA LEU A 415 -13.36 -7.36 43.24
C LEU A 415 -14.02 -6.01 43.48
N ALA A 416 -14.02 -5.50 44.73
CA ALA A 416 -14.60 -4.20 45.07
C ALA A 416 -13.94 -3.02 44.33
N ILE A 417 -12.62 -3.01 44.32
CA ILE A 417 -11.84 -1.96 43.61
C ILE A 417 -12.05 -2.05 42.10
N GLY A 418 -12.01 -3.25 41.51
CA GLY A 418 -12.25 -3.45 40.09
C GLY A 418 -13.66 -3.04 39.69
N MET A 419 -14.68 -3.34 40.51
CA MET A 419 -16.07 -2.95 40.26
C MET A 419 -16.29 -1.43 40.44
N ALA A 420 -15.68 -0.80 41.43
CA ALA A 420 -15.71 0.64 41.62
C ALA A 420 -15.04 1.38 40.42
N GLY A 421 -13.90 0.87 39.98
CA GLY A 421 -13.20 1.40 38.80
C GLY A 421 -14.02 1.24 37.51
N TYR A 422 -14.65 0.09 37.32
CA TYR A 422 -15.53 -0.13 36.16
C TYR A 422 -16.74 0.81 36.19
N TRP A 423 -17.35 1.01 37.34
CA TRP A 423 -18.46 1.93 37.52
C TRP A 423 -18.04 3.38 37.22
N LEU A 424 -16.87 3.81 37.70
CA LEU A 424 -16.30 5.11 37.32
C LEU A 424 -16.10 5.24 35.80
N ALA A 425 -15.62 4.19 35.12
CA ALA A 425 -15.46 4.21 33.69
C ALA A 425 -16.82 4.36 32.98
N VAL A 426 -17.87 3.65 33.40
CA VAL A 426 -19.24 3.78 32.84
C VAL A 426 -19.80 5.19 33.07
N LEU A 427 -19.69 5.74 34.27
CA LEU A 427 -20.10 7.12 34.57
C LEU A 427 -19.29 8.14 33.75
N GLY A 428 -17.98 7.88 33.63
CA GLY A 428 -17.06 8.66 32.79
C GLY A 428 -17.47 8.69 31.31
N CYS A 429 -18.00 7.59 30.77
CA CYS A 429 -18.57 7.59 29.41
C CYS A 429 -19.72 8.59 29.28
N GLY A 430 -20.65 8.58 30.23
CA GLY A 430 -21.76 9.55 30.24
C GLY A 430 -21.28 11.00 30.36
N LEU A 431 -20.31 11.26 31.24
CA LEU A 431 -19.74 12.59 31.44
C LEU A 431 -18.97 13.08 30.19
N ILE A 432 -18.21 12.21 29.53
CA ILE A 432 -17.50 12.53 28.29
C ILE A 432 -18.48 12.83 27.16
N ALA A 433 -19.54 12.02 27.02
CA ALA A 433 -20.61 12.28 26.06
C ALA A 433 -21.29 13.62 26.29
N HIS A 434 -21.66 13.91 27.54
CA HIS A 434 -22.29 15.20 27.92
C HIS A 434 -21.35 16.38 27.65
N HIS A 435 -20.07 16.27 28.00
CA HIS A 435 -19.08 17.32 27.78
C HIS A 435 -18.93 17.74 26.31
N TRP A 436 -19.03 16.78 25.37
CA TRP A 436 -18.80 17.02 23.95
C TRP A 436 -20.07 17.19 23.10
N GLY A 437 -21.17 16.59 23.48
CA GLY A 437 -22.43 16.62 22.71
C GLY A 437 -23.64 17.07 23.51
N GLY A 438 -23.44 17.55 24.74
CA GLY A 438 -24.53 18.06 25.59
C GLY A 438 -25.53 17.01 25.98
N GLY A 439 -26.76 17.45 26.29
CA GLY A 439 -27.84 16.60 26.76
C GLY A 439 -28.24 15.50 25.77
N ASN A 440 -28.24 15.78 24.49
CA ASN A 440 -28.57 14.81 23.44
C ASN A 440 -27.58 13.64 23.42
N ALA A 441 -26.26 13.92 23.50
CA ALA A 441 -25.25 12.86 23.54
C ALA A 441 -25.33 12.05 24.84
N LEU A 442 -25.68 12.67 25.97
CA LEU A 442 -25.93 11.94 27.21
C LEU A 442 -27.13 11.00 27.08
N GLN A 443 -28.24 11.46 26.49
CA GLN A 443 -29.42 10.61 26.25
C GLN A 443 -29.09 9.40 25.37
N MET A 444 -28.29 9.57 24.31
CA MET A 444 -27.85 8.46 23.45
C MET A 444 -26.85 7.54 24.15
N MET A 445 -26.04 8.05 25.06
CA MET A 445 -25.06 7.25 25.82
C MET A 445 -25.71 6.43 26.94
N LEU A 446 -26.81 6.86 27.55
CA LEU A 446 -27.46 6.18 28.65
C LEU A 446 -27.83 4.72 28.36
N PRO A 447 -28.50 4.36 27.24
CA PRO A 447 -28.78 2.97 26.92
C PRO A 447 -27.52 2.10 26.83
N VAL A 448 -26.43 2.66 26.30
CA VAL A 448 -25.13 1.98 26.22
C VAL A 448 -24.52 1.77 27.59
N CYS A 449 -24.55 2.77 28.48
CA CYS A 449 -24.12 2.63 29.87
C CYS A 449 -24.93 1.56 30.60
N ILE A 450 -26.25 1.53 30.44
CA ILE A 450 -27.13 0.51 31.00
C ILE A 450 -26.78 -0.87 30.46
N ALA A 451 -26.55 -1.01 29.13
CA ALA A 451 -26.18 -2.27 28.53
C ALA A 451 -24.81 -2.78 29.04
N LEU A 452 -23.84 -1.88 29.26
CA LEU A 452 -22.54 -2.21 29.84
C LEU A 452 -22.67 -2.75 31.28
N VAL A 453 -23.50 -2.11 32.09
CA VAL A 453 -23.77 -2.54 33.47
C VAL A 453 -24.49 -3.89 33.50
N LEU A 454 -25.55 -4.05 32.69
CA LEU A 454 -26.28 -5.30 32.56
C LEU A 454 -25.43 -6.42 32.00
N GLY A 455 -24.55 -6.12 31.05
CA GLY A 455 -23.60 -7.07 30.47
C GLY A 455 -22.63 -7.65 31.51
N LEU A 456 -22.12 -6.82 32.40
CA LEU A 456 -21.27 -7.28 33.52
C LEU A 456 -22.04 -8.10 34.56
N SER A 457 -23.25 -7.69 34.89
CA SER A 457 -24.06 -8.32 35.96
C SER A 457 -24.69 -9.64 35.51
N SER A 458 -25.17 -9.76 34.28
CA SER A 458 -25.87 -10.94 33.77
C SER A 458 -24.97 -12.11 33.44
N GLY A 459 -23.67 -11.87 33.26
CA GLY A 459 -22.73 -12.88 32.79
C GLY A 459 -23.08 -13.46 31.41
N LEU A 460 -24.03 -12.85 30.72
CA LEU A 460 -24.54 -13.26 29.39
C LEU A 460 -23.54 -13.03 28.27
N PHE A 461 -22.63 -12.05 28.43
CA PHE A 461 -21.64 -11.70 27.45
C PHE A 461 -20.28 -12.38 27.74
N ILE A 462 -19.70 -12.89 26.74
CA ILE A 462 -18.32 -13.23 26.40
C ILE A 462 -17.41 -13.56 27.60
N ARG A 463 -17.43 -14.82 28.09
CA ARG A 463 -16.36 -15.35 28.93
C ARG A 463 -15.18 -15.74 28.03
N LEU A 464 -14.19 -14.86 27.87
CA LEU A 464 -12.90 -15.23 27.30
C LEU A 464 -11.98 -15.69 28.43
N PRO A 465 -11.33 -16.87 28.32
CA PRO A 465 -10.36 -17.33 29.32
C PRO A 465 -9.20 -16.32 29.42
N VAL A 466 -8.86 -15.91 30.64
CA VAL A 466 -7.80 -14.90 30.92
C VAL A 466 -6.43 -15.32 30.35
N HIS A 467 -6.19 -16.62 30.24
CA HIS A 467 -4.93 -17.16 29.72
C HIS A 467 -4.76 -17.06 28.18
N GLU A 468 -5.77 -16.61 27.43
CA GLU A 468 -5.70 -16.53 26.00
C GLU A 468 -5.42 -15.10 25.51
N SER A 469 -4.26 -14.56 25.85
CA SER A 469 -3.81 -13.22 25.46
C SER A 469 -4.00 -12.91 23.97
N GLY A 470 -3.85 -13.92 23.10
CA GLY A 470 -4.05 -13.75 21.65
C GLY A 470 -5.49 -13.43 21.26
N ARG A 471 -6.50 -13.93 22.00
CA ARG A 471 -7.91 -13.64 21.72
C ARG A 471 -8.33 -12.27 22.22
N HIS A 472 -7.79 -11.85 23.35
CA HIS A 472 -7.99 -10.48 23.86
C HIS A 472 -7.44 -9.45 22.89
N LEU A 473 -6.24 -9.69 22.33
CA LEU A 473 -5.67 -8.82 21.28
C LEU A 473 -6.50 -8.82 19.99
N GLY A 474 -6.98 -9.99 19.56
CA GLY A 474 -7.86 -10.09 18.39
C GLY A 474 -9.17 -9.34 18.59
N MET A 475 -9.74 -9.38 19.78
CA MET A 475 -10.94 -8.64 20.12
C MET A 475 -10.69 -7.13 20.14
N LEU A 476 -9.64 -6.65 20.80
CA LEU A 476 -9.26 -5.23 20.79
C LEU A 476 -9.01 -4.71 19.39
N GLY A 477 -8.23 -5.45 18.58
CA GLY A 477 -7.98 -5.10 17.20
C GLY A 477 -9.26 -5.04 16.35
N GLY A 478 -10.14 -6.03 16.51
CA GLY A 478 -11.44 -6.05 15.81
C GLY A 478 -12.35 -4.89 16.24
N MET A 479 -12.41 -4.57 17.53
CA MET A 479 -13.17 -3.41 18.03
C MET A 479 -12.59 -2.09 17.50
N ALA A 480 -11.25 -1.94 17.49
CA ALA A 480 -10.60 -0.77 16.92
C ALA A 480 -10.92 -0.60 15.44
N LEU A 481 -10.87 -1.67 14.65
CA LEU A 481 -11.19 -1.66 13.22
C LEU A 481 -12.67 -1.32 12.97
N ILE A 482 -13.60 -1.88 13.73
CA ILE A 482 -15.03 -1.52 13.60
C ILE A 482 -15.27 -0.08 14.03
N GLY A 483 -14.62 0.40 15.10
CA GLY A 483 -14.69 1.80 15.50
C GLY A 483 -14.18 2.75 14.42
N LEU A 484 -13.06 2.42 13.79
CA LEU A 484 -12.52 3.17 12.65
C LEU A 484 -13.46 3.14 11.43
N LEU A 485 -14.09 2.00 11.16
CA LEU A 485 -15.09 1.87 10.10
C LEU A 485 -16.29 2.77 10.36
N VAL A 486 -16.84 2.73 11.58
CA VAL A 486 -17.94 3.64 11.98
C VAL A 486 -17.51 5.10 11.83
N ALA A 487 -16.32 5.47 12.30
CA ALA A 487 -15.79 6.81 12.18
C ALA A 487 -15.62 7.27 10.73
N THR A 488 -15.18 6.39 9.84
CA THR A 488 -14.99 6.70 8.42
C THR A 488 -16.32 6.98 7.71
N PHE A 489 -17.36 6.18 8.00
CA PHE A 489 -18.66 6.32 7.33
C PHE A 489 -19.55 7.39 7.94
N PHE A 490 -19.41 7.69 9.23
CA PHE A 490 -20.25 8.66 9.94
C PHE A 490 -19.49 9.92 10.38
N GLY A 491 -18.17 9.96 10.25
CA GLY A 491 -17.34 11.11 10.60
C GLY A 491 -17.23 12.19 9.53
N GLY A 492 -17.78 11.97 8.32
CA GLY A 492 -17.79 12.92 7.22
C GLY A 492 -18.72 12.49 6.08
N GLN A 493 -19.16 13.46 5.27
CA GLN A 493 -20.06 13.19 4.12
C GLN A 493 -19.32 12.57 2.93
N TYR A 494 -18.01 12.71 2.85
CA TYR A 494 -17.24 12.33 1.66
C TYR A 494 -17.48 10.89 1.20
N MET A 495 -17.53 9.91 2.11
CA MET A 495 -17.79 8.52 1.72
C MET A 495 -19.24 8.29 1.24
N THR A 496 -20.20 8.95 1.86
CA THR A 496 -21.60 8.87 1.45
C THR A 496 -21.77 9.40 0.03
N ASP A 497 -21.16 10.54 -0.29
CA ASP A 497 -21.17 11.15 -1.62
C ASP A 497 -20.49 10.24 -2.64
N ARG A 498 -19.35 9.60 -2.27
CA ARG A 498 -18.66 8.64 -3.12
C ARG A 498 -19.51 7.42 -3.47
N PHE A 499 -20.31 6.91 -2.54
CA PHE A 499 -21.22 5.80 -2.84
C PHE A 499 -22.43 6.24 -3.66
N ALA A 500 -22.93 7.44 -3.48
CA ALA A 500 -24.03 7.99 -4.27
C ALA A 500 -23.69 8.14 -5.76
N THR A 501 -22.41 8.36 -6.11
CA THR A 501 -21.96 8.50 -7.50
C THR A 501 -21.54 7.18 -8.17
N THR A 502 -21.75 6.02 -7.53
CA THR A 502 -21.21 4.74 -8.00
C THR A 502 -21.69 4.34 -9.39
N GLU A 503 -22.98 4.49 -9.67
CA GLU A 503 -23.60 4.13 -10.95
C GLU A 503 -23.05 4.99 -12.08
N ARG A 504 -23.05 6.30 -11.91
CA ARG A 504 -22.50 7.25 -12.90
C ARG A 504 -21.00 7.00 -13.16
N ASP A 505 -20.21 6.74 -12.12
CA ASP A 505 -18.77 6.46 -12.28
C ASP A 505 -18.55 5.14 -13.02
N PHE A 506 -19.43 4.16 -12.87
CA PHE A 506 -19.37 2.91 -13.59
C PHE A 506 -19.75 3.07 -15.08
N GLU A 507 -20.77 3.83 -15.39
CA GLU A 507 -21.14 4.19 -16.77
C GLU A 507 -20.01 4.91 -17.49
N HIS A 508 -19.36 5.89 -16.84
CA HIS A 508 -18.19 6.58 -17.38
C HIS A 508 -17.04 5.59 -17.67
N ARG A 509 -16.83 4.58 -16.82
CA ARG A 509 -15.83 3.54 -17.07
C ARG A 509 -16.19 2.64 -18.26
N LEU A 510 -17.45 2.25 -18.38
CA LEU A 510 -17.93 1.45 -19.54
C LEU A 510 -17.72 2.22 -20.85
N ALA A 511 -18.08 3.50 -20.87
CA ALA A 511 -17.86 4.36 -22.03
C ALA A 511 -16.36 4.49 -22.35
N HIS A 512 -15.52 4.65 -21.34
CA HIS A 512 -14.08 4.71 -21.49
C HIS A 512 -13.48 3.40 -22.03
N TRP A 513 -13.90 2.24 -21.51
CA TRP A 513 -13.45 0.95 -22.01
C TRP A 513 -13.87 0.72 -23.46
N ASN A 514 -15.11 1.07 -23.81
CA ASN A 514 -15.60 0.96 -25.19
C ASN A 514 -14.83 1.91 -26.12
N GLY A 515 -14.56 3.14 -25.68
CA GLY A 515 -13.73 4.09 -26.43
C GLY A 515 -12.31 3.58 -26.64
N GLY A 516 -11.69 3.01 -25.61
CA GLY A 516 -10.36 2.41 -25.71
C GLY A 516 -10.32 1.19 -26.64
N LEU A 517 -11.32 0.32 -26.59
CA LEU A 517 -11.42 -0.81 -27.52
C LEU A 517 -11.67 -0.38 -28.95
N GLY A 518 -12.39 0.73 -29.16
CA GLY A 518 -12.61 1.32 -30.50
C GLY A 518 -11.34 1.84 -31.18
N LEU A 519 -10.22 1.94 -30.44
CA LEU A 519 -8.90 2.27 -30.99
C LEU A 519 -8.17 1.09 -31.62
N MET A 520 -8.64 -0.13 -31.36
CA MET A 520 -7.99 -1.36 -31.79
C MET A 520 -8.50 -1.73 -33.18
N GLU A 521 -7.57 -1.93 -34.11
CA GLU A 521 -7.82 -2.53 -35.43
C GLU A 521 -7.85 -4.06 -35.34
N ASP A 522 -8.33 -4.76 -36.37
CA ASP A 522 -8.49 -6.22 -36.35
C ASP A 522 -7.22 -6.96 -35.91
N PHE A 523 -6.06 -6.53 -36.38
CA PHE A 523 -4.78 -7.14 -36.00
C PHE A 523 -4.36 -6.83 -34.57
N ASP A 524 -4.74 -5.64 -34.06
CA ASP A 524 -4.50 -5.25 -32.67
C ASP A 524 -5.28 -6.12 -31.68
N PHE A 525 -6.47 -6.62 -32.08
CA PHE A 525 -7.21 -7.56 -31.24
C PHE A 525 -6.44 -8.85 -30.98
N LEU A 526 -5.59 -9.31 -31.91
CA LEU A 526 -4.80 -10.52 -31.70
C LEU A 526 -3.57 -10.28 -30.80
N PHE A 527 -2.79 -9.22 -31.07
CA PHE A 527 -1.46 -9.02 -30.46
C PHE A 527 -1.31 -7.70 -29.69
N GLY A 528 -2.37 -6.92 -29.56
CA GLY A 528 -2.38 -5.64 -28.88
C GLY A 528 -1.80 -4.49 -29.70
N LYS A 529 -2.06 -3.28 -29.24
CA LYS A 529 -1.51 -2.05 -29.83
C LYS A 529 -0.03 -1.83 -29.45
N GLY A 530 0.42 -2.50 -28.40
CA GLY A 530 1.77 -2.37 -27.83
C GLY A 530 1.76 -1.86 -26.40
N LEU A 531 2.71 -2.31 -25.61
CA LEU A 531 2.81 -1.96 -24.18
C LEU A 531 2.91 -0.46 -23.97
N GLY A 532 2.03 0.06 -23.09
CA GLY A 532 2.08 1.46 -22.66
C GLY A 532 1.73 2.49 -23.74
N ARG A 533 1.04 2.08 -24.82
CA ARG A 533 0.69 2.97 -25.94
C ARG A 533 -0.69 3.62 -25.80
N PHE A 534 -1.43 3.28 -24.74
CA PHE A 534 -2.77 3.83 -24.52
C PHE A 534 -2.80 5.37 -24.50
N PRO A 535 -1.89 6.10 -23.79
CA PRO A 535 -1.96 7.56 -23.74
C PRO A 535 -1.82 8.21 -25.13
N ALA A 536 -0.97 7.66 -25.99
CA ALA A 536 -0.80 8.17 -27.35
C ALA A 536 -2.04 7.89 -28.23
N GLY A 537 -2.61 6.68 -28.11
CA GLY A 537 -3.83 6.31 -28.86
C GLY A 537 -5.07 7.08 -28.39
N TYR A 538 -5.19 7.34 -27.09
CA TYR A 538 -6.33 8.05 -26.51
C TYR A 538 -6.51 9.47 -27.08
N PHE A 539 -5.42 10.14 -27.39
CA PHE A 539 -5.44 11.46 -28.06
C PHE A 539 -6.25 11.46 -29.36
N PHE A 540 -6.15 10.41 -30.14
CA PHE A 540 -6.84 10.30 -31.42
C PHE A 540 -8.32 9.86 -31.29
N ALA A 541 -8.67 9.20 -30.19
CA ALA A 541 -10.02 8.68 -29.95
C ALA A 541 -11.00 9.72 -29.41
N THR A 542 -10.50 10.66 -28.64
CA THR A 542 -11.34 11.58 -27.89
C THR A 542 -11.48 12.92 -28.61
N PRO A 543 -12.69 13.28 -29.08
CA PRO A 543 -12.94 14.66 -29.49
C PRO A 543 -13.02 15.55 -28.23
N PRO A 544 -12.31 16.65 -28.16
CA PRO A 544 -11.48 17.34 -29.16
C PRO A 544 -9.99 17.00 -29.05
N SER A 545 -9.57 15.76 -29.17
CA SER A 545 -8.19 15.30 -29.06
C SER A 545 -7.60 15.57 -27.67
N GLU A 546 -8.13 14.82 -26.69
CA GLU A 546 -7.76 14.98 -25.30
C GLU A 546 -6.44 14.27 -24.97
N HIS A 547 -5.54 14.94 -24.24
CA HIS A 547 -4.32 14.34 -23.74
C HIS A 547 -3.92 14.90 -22.37
N PRO A 548 -3.17 14.12 -21.55
CA PRO A 548 -2.84 14.53 -20.19
C PRO A 548 -1.80 15.64 -20.08
N GLY A 549 -1.16 16.04 -21.17
CA GLY A 549 0.07 16.82 -21.18
C GLY A 549 1.30 15.91 -21.16
N GLY A 550 2.46 16.48 -21.33
CA GLY A 550 3.70 15.73 -21.40
C GLY A 550 4.94 16.59 -21.40
N PHE A 551 6.08 15.94 -21.38
CA PHE A 551 7.38 16.58 -21.51
C PHE A 551 8.31 15.77 -22.40
N ARG A 552 9.28 16.42 -22.96
CA ARG A 552 10.39 15.82 -23.69
C ARG A 552 11.67 16.61 -23.44
N LEU A 553 12.76 15.92 -23.15
CA LEU A 553 14.07 16.52 -23.16
C LEU A 553 14.57 16.61 -24.61
N ILE A 554 14.97 17.78 -25.03
CA ILE A 554 15.53 18.02 -26.36
C ILE A 554 17.04 18.24 -26.20
N GLU A 555 17.81 17.54 -27.01
CA GLU A 555 19.26 17.69 -27.10
C GLU A 555 19.60 18.34 -28.43
N ASN A 556 20.31 19.46 -28.40
CA ASN A 556 20.75 20.18 -29.58
C ASN A 556 22.17 20.73 -29.34
N ASN A 557 23.16 20.18 -30.03
CA ASN A 557 24.56 20.60 -29.93
C ASN A 557 25.11 20.64 -28.50
N GLU A 558 24.88 19.59 -27.74
CA GLU A 558 25.29 19.46 -26.32
C GLU A 558 24.51 20.37 -25.33
N GLU A 559 23.57 21.17 -25.81
CA GLU A 559 22.62 21.89 -24.96
C GLU A 559 21.33 21.09 -24.78
N PHE A 560 20.86 21.02 -23.54
CA PHE A 560 19.62 20.35 -23.18
C PHE A 560 18.59 21.37 -22.75
N TYR A 561 17.36 21.23 -23.23
CA TYR A 561 16.24 22.03 -22.80
C TYR A 561 14.96 21.22 -22.72
N LEU A 562 14.03 21.66 -21.90
CA LEU A 562 12.76 20.99 -21.66
C LEU A 562 11.68 21.47 -22.62
N LEU A 563 11.14 20.58 -23.45
CA LEU A 563 9.85 20.79 -24.10
C LEU A 563 8.75 20.33 -23.16
N ILE A 564 7.84 21.21 -22.79
CA ILE A 564 6.65 20.89 -21.99
C ILE A 564 5.39 21.20 -22.79
N SER A 565 4.36 20.33 -22.66
CA SER A 565 3.04 20.54 -23.21
C SER A 565 1.98 20.54 -22.13
N GLY A 566 1.08 21.51 -22.16
CA GLY A 566 -0.10 21.55 -21.30
C GLY A 566 -1.10 20.45 -21.67
N GLY A 567 -1.83 19.96 -20.69
CA GLY A 567 -2.91 19.02 -20.91
C GLY A 567 -4.03 19.63 -21.77
N ARG A 568 -4.73 18.77 -22.49
CA ARG A 568 -5.93 19.13 -23.24
C ARG A 568 -7.08 18.26 -22.75
N HIS A 569 -7.90 18.80 -21.84
CA HIS A 569 -8.99 18.09 -21.18
C HIS A 569 -10.35 18.68 -21.51
N VAL A 570 -11.38 17.85 -21.49
CA VAL A 570 -12.77 18.28 -21.68
C VAL A 570 -13.25 19.09 -20.47
N LEU A 571 -12.85 18.69 -19.27
CA LEU A 571 -13.18 19.37 -18.01
C LEU A 571 -12.07 20.42 -17.73
N GLY A 572 -12.40 21.67 -17.88
CA GLY A 572 -11.45 22.79 -17.83
C GLY A 572 -11.01 23.29 -16.46
N TRP A 573 -11.08 22.49 -15.39
CA TRP A 573 -10.82 22.94 -14.03
C TRP A 573 -9.55 22.30 -13.46
N GLY A 574 -8.46 23.06 -13.47
CA GLY A 574 -7.30 22.86 -12.59
C GLY A 574 -6.46 21.60 -12.79
N GLU A 575 -6.65 20.88 -13.89
CA GLU A 575 -5.91 19.68 -14.18
C GLU A 575 -4.70 20.01 -15.05
N LEU A 576 -3.61 20.36 -14.37
CA LEU A 576 -2.36 20.73 -15.02
C LEU A 576 -1.40 19.55 -15.03
N PHE A 577 -0.72 19.37 -16.15
CA PHE A 577 0.48 18.56 -16.21
C PHE A 577 1.64 19.39 -15.67
N ARG A 578 2.30 18.88 -14.65
CA ARG A 578 3.40 19.57 -13.96
C ARG A 578 4.71 18.85 -14.11
N VAL A 579 5.78 19.62 -14.26
CA VAL A 579 7.14 19.17 -14.01
C VAL A 579 7.59 19.82 -12.73
N SER A 580 8.01 19.00 -11.76
CA SER A 580 8.19 19.43 -10.38
C SER A 580 9.57 19.02 -9.85
N GLN A 581 10.10 19.82 -8.94
CA GLN A 581 11.29 19.49 -8.19
C GLN A 581 11.05 19.71 -6.70
N ARG A 582 11.52 18.79 -5.86
CA ARG A 582 11.47 18.97 -4.42
C ARG A 582 12.42 20.07 -3.98
N VAL A 583 11.92 20.98 -3.19
CA VAL A 583 12.71 22.13 -2.69
C VAL A 583 12.64 22.22 -1.16
N SER A 584 13.64 22.88 -0.58
CA SER A 584 13.59 23.29 0.82
C SER A 584 13.24 24.78 0.83
N PRO A 585 12.04 25.16 1.31
CA PRO A 585 11.62 26.56 1.25
C PRO A 585 12.53 27.43 2.10
N GLY A 586 12.96 28.55 1.51
CA GLY A 586 13.63 29.64 2.18
C GLY A 586 12.64 30.69 2.68
N ALA A 587 13.11 31.92 2.82
CA ALA A 587 12.26 33.06 3.16
C ALA A 587 11.56 33.64 1.92
N ALA A 588 10.29 34.02 2.07
CA ALA A 588 9.62 34.83 1.05
C ALA A 588 10.25 36.25 0.98
N PRO A 589 10.15 36.97 -0.17
CA PRO A 589 9.48 36.59 -1.40
C PRO A 589 10.31 35.63 -2.28
N TYR A 590 9.63 34.83 -3.08
CA TYR A 590 10.29 33.95 -4.04
C TYR A 590 10.25 34.56 -5.44
N GLN A 591 11.35 34.38 -6.19
CA GLN A 591 11.50 34.86 -7.56
C GLN A 591 11.93 33.71 -8.46
N VAL A 592 11.20 33.52 -9.56
CA VAL A 592 11.52 32.56 -10.63
C VAL A 592 12.05 33.33 -11.84
N GLU A 593 13.16 32.86 -12.40
CA GLU A 593 13.71 33.34 -13.70
C GLU A 593 13.87 32.13 -14.63
N TRP A 594 13.62 32.31 -15.91
CA TRP A 594 13.71 31.23 -16.90
C TRP A 594 13.90 31.78 -18.31
N ASP A 595 14.47 30.97 -19.18
CA ASP A 595 14.49 31.21 -20.62
C ASP A 595 13.37 30.42 -21.29
N ILE A 596 12.66 31.01 -22.23
CA ILE A 596 11.52 30.42 -22.91
C ILE A 596 11.52 30.68 -24.39
N LYS A 597 11.14 29.66 -25.16
CA LYS A 597 10.83 29.78 -26.59
C LYS A 597 9.48 29.09 -26.82
N ALA A 598 8.53 29.79 -27.45
CA ALA A 598 7.21 29.26 -27.77
C ALA A 598 6.73 29.74 -29.12
N ASP A 599 6.06 28.84 -29.87
CA ASP A 599 5.54 29.17 -31.22
C ASP A 599 4.24 29.99 -31.16
N SER A 600 3.52 29.94 -30.06
CA SER A 600 2.27 30.66 -29.81
C SER A 600 2.29 31.27 -28.40
N ASP A 601 1.35 32.18 -28.15
CA ASP A 601 1.20 32.74 -26.81
C ASP A 601 0.91 31.64 -25.80
N VAL A 602 1.69 31.60 -24.72
CA VAL A 602 1.55 30.60 -23.65
C VAL A 602 1.43 31.28 -22.30
N ARG A 603 0.71 30.65 -21.40
CA ARG A 603 0.62 31.06 -20.00
C ARG A 603 1.25 29.98 -19.13
N LEU A 604 2.38 30.32 -18.53
CA LEU A 604 3.10 29.45 -17.61
C LEU A 604 2.61 29.70 -16.19
N HIS A 605 2.39 28.61 -15.49
CA HIS A 605 2.08 28.60 -14.05
C HIS A 605 3.28 28.10 -13.26
N PHE A 606 3.66 28.83 -12.22
CA PHE A 606 4.71 28.46 -11.29
C PHE A 606 4.15 28.43 -9.88
N GLU A 607 4.46 27.39 -9.13
CA GLU A 607 3.98 27.23 -7.75
C GLU A 607 5.04 26.58 -6.86
N ILE A 608 5.06 26.95 -5.58
CA ILE A 608 5.73 26.25 -4.51
C ILE A 608 4.64 25.82 -3.54
N CYS A 609 4.40 24.50 -3.44
CA CYS A 609 3.30 23.98 -2.65
C CYS A 609 3.75 22.95 -1.61
N GLU A 610 3.08 22.95 -0.47
CA GLU A 610 2.98 21.77 0.37
C GLU A 610 2.19 20.72 -0.42
N LYS A 611 2.87 19.68 -0.87
CA LYS A 611 2.25 18.71 -1.78
C LYS A 611 2.64 17.27 -1.44
N HIS A 612 1.65 16.41 -1.40
CA HIS A 612 1.85 14.98 -1.46
C HIS A 612 1.07 14.40 -2.64
N LEU A 613 1.76 13.76 -3.55
CA LEU A 613 1.22 13.18 -4.78
C LEU A 613 0.38 14.20 -5.58
N LEU A 614 -0.96 14.04 -5.58
CA LEU A 614 -1.91 14.83 -6.35
C LEU A 614 -2.49 16.03 -5.58
N TYR A 615 -2.22 16.12 -4.27
CA TYR A 615 -2.92 17.05 -3.39
C TYR A 615 -2.01 18.19 -2.96
N ASN A 616 -2.40 19.41 -3.36
CA ASN A 616 -1.77 20.65 -2.89
C ASN A 616 -2.47 21.11 -1.59
N ALA A 617 -1.68 21.62 -0.65
CA ALA A 617 -2.21 22.34 0.52
C ALA A 617 -1.93 23.83 0.40
N VAL A 618 -1.00 24.39 1.19
CA VAL A 618 -0.62 25.81 1.10
C VAL A 618 0.35 26.01 -0.07
N CYS A 619 0.08 27.02 -0.90
CA CYS A 619 0.88 27.33 -2.08
C CYS A 619 1.22 28.82 -2.16
N VAL A 620 2.42 29.09 -2.66
CA VAL A 620 2.83 30.38 -3.23
C VAL A 620 2.88 30.17 -4.73
N ALA A 621 2.09 30.93 -5.50
CA ALA A 621 1.96 30.69 -6.92
C ALA A 621 1.74 31.98 -7.71
N ASN A 622 2.10 31.97 -8.99
CA ASN A 622 1.75 33.02 -9.93
C ASN A 622 1.85 32.48 -11.37
N SER A 623 1.24 33.21 -12.30
CA SER A 623 1.25 32.87 -13.73
C SER A 623 1.77 34.01 -14.58
N ALA A 624 2.60 33.68 -15.55
CA ALA A 624 3.15 34.62 -16.53
C ALA A 624 2.59 34.34 -17.92
N ALA A 625 2.07 35.35 -18.59
CA ALA A 625 1.72 35.30 -20.01
C ALA A 625 2.95 35.68 -20.84
N VAL A 626 3.39 34.80 -21.73
CA VAL A 626 4.50 34.99 -22.62
C VAL A 626 4.00 34.97 -24.06
N LYS A 627 4.36 35.99 -24.83
CA LYS A 627 4.02 36.05 -26.26
C LYS A 627 4.91 35.10 -27.06
N GLY A 628 4.32 34.41 -28.02
CA GLY A 628 5.06 33.52 -28.91
C GLY A 628 6.10 34.29 -29.75
N SER A 629 7.32 33.76 -29.75
CA SER A 629 8.42 34.20 -30.60
C SER A 629 8.93 32.99 -31.36
N LYS A 630 8.57 32.85 -32.62
CA LYS A 630 8.78 31.64 -33.44
C LYS A 630 10.22 31.11 -33.52
N SER A 631 11.23 31.83 -33.05
CA SER A 631 12.65 31.43 -33.23
C SER A 631 13.61 31.95 -32.17
N GLU A 632 13.21 32.81 -31.26
CA GLU A 632 14.12 33.45 -30.30
C GLU A 632 13.81 33.07 -28.85
N TRP A 633 14.88 32.84 -28.08
CA TRP A 633 14.79 32.68 -26.65
C TRP A 633 14.50 34.02 -25.98
N GLN A 634 13.55 34.04 -25.07
CA GLN A 634 13.18 35.20 -24.26
C GLN A 634 13.53 34.92 -22.81
N HIS A 635 14.20 35.83 -22.13
CA HIS A 635 14.40 35.76 -20.70
C HIS A 635 13.22 36.40 -19.97
N ALA A 636 12.68 35.72 -18.98
CA ALA A 636 11.54 36.17 -18.19
C ALA A 636 11.75 35.94 -16.70
N LYS A 637 11.07 36.75 -15.90
CA LYS A 637 11.07 36.64 -14.43
C LYS A 637 9.71 36.91 -13.84
N LEU A 638 9.43 36.25 -12.71
CA LEU A 638 8.14 36.34 -12.02
C LEU A 638 8.34 36.23 -10.51
N ALA A 639 7.69 37.10 -9.75
CA ALA A 639 7.58 36.93 -8.31
C ALA A 639 6.38 36.08 -7.97
N LEU A 640 6.56 35.12 -7.06
CA LEU A 640 5.48 34.28 -6.57
C LEU A 640 4.80 34.94 -5.38
N THR A 641 3.47 34.83 -5.29
CA THR A 641 2.65 35.46 -4.27
C THR A 641 1.77 34.43 -3.56
N GLY A 642 1.54 34.60 -2.27
CA GLY A 642 0.71 33.71 -1.46
C GLY A 642 1.34 33.42 -0.09
N ASP A 643 0.71 32.53 0.66
CA ASP A 643 1.19 32.12 1.97
C ASP A 643 2.36 31.14 1.83
N SER A 644 3.44 31.39 2.57
CA SER A 644 4.64 30.55 2.50
C SER A 644 4.38 29.16 3.02
N PRO A 645 4.80 28.11 2.27
CA PRO A 645 4.66 26.72 2.72
C PRO A 645 5.44 26.45 4.01
N SER A 646 4.84 25.67 4.89
CA SER A 646 5.43 25.26 6.16
C SER A 646 6.18 23.94 6.00
N ARG A 647 7.32 23.78 6.68
CA ARG A 647 8.06 22.52 6.75
C ARG A 647 7.31 21.42 7.52
N GLY A 648 6.19 21.78 8.18
CA GLY A 648 5.45 20.88 9.06
C GLY A 648 6.14 20.66 10.41
N ASP A 649 5.53 19.81 11.24
CA ASP A 649 6.07 19.43 12.53
C ASP A 649 7.23 18.42 12.39
N TRP A 650 8.09 18.33 13.38
CA TRP A 650 9.24 17.41 13.39
C TRP A 650 8.84 15.95 13.26
N TYR A 651 7.66 15.56 13.76
CA TYR A 651 7.11 14.19 13.67
C TYR A 651 6.27 13.96 12.40
N ALA A 652 5.87 15.02 11.73
CA ALA A 652 5.08 14.99 10.49
C ALA A 652 5.59 16.05 9.51
N PRO A 653 6.85 15.93 9.02
CA PRO A 653 7.41 16.87 8.06
C PRO A 653 6.64 16.83 6.75
N LYS A 654 6.38 18.00 6.17
CA LYS A 654 5.71 18.15 4.88
C LYS A 654 6.70 18.07 3.72
N ILE A 655 6.22 17.54 2.60
CA ILE A 655 6.95 17.61 1.33
C ILE A 655 6.59 18.92 0.65
N ILE A 656 7.60 19.64 0.17
CA ILE A 656 7.44 20.90 -0.54
C ILE A 656 8.07 20.75 -1.91
N THR A 657 7.29 21.11 -2.93
CA THR A 657 7.70 21.03 -4.33
C THR A 657 7.55 22.36 -5.01
N PHE A 658 8.54 22.73 -5.80
CA PHE A 658 8.37 23.70 -6.87
C PHE A 658 7.81 22.98 -8.09
N SER A 659 6.84 23.56 -8.76
CA SER A 659 6.23 23.00 -9.96
C SER A 659 6.04 24.07 -11.03
N LEU A 660 6.15 23.65 -12.29
CA LEU A 660 5.83 24.45 -13.45
C LEU A 660 4.85 23.69 -14.35
N ALA A 661 3.95 24.43 -15.00
CA ALA A 661 2.94 23.90 -15.89
C ALA A 661 2.54 24.92 -16.97
N ILE A 662 1.93 24.45 -18.06
CA ILE A 662 1.30 25.32 -19.05
C ILE A 662 -0.22 25.30 -18.84
N GLU A 663 -0.82 26.47 -18.62
CA GLU A 663 -2.27 26.59 -18.41
C GLU A 663 -3.08 26.50 -19.72
N ASN A 664 -2.50 26.90 -20.85
CA ASN A 664 -3.18 26.85 -22.15
C ASN A 664 -3.38 25.39 -22.56
N ARG A 665 -4.61 25.05 -22.93
CA ARG A 665 -4.92 23.71 -23.46
C ARG A 665 -4.10 23.35 -24.67
N GLY A 666 -3.27 22.31 -24.57
CA GLY A 666 -2.40 21.87 -25.66
C GLY A 666 -1.31 22.88 -26.03
N GLY A 667 -1.07 23.91 -25.21
CA GLY A 667 0.04 24.85 -25.41
C GLY A 667 1.38 24.13 -25.25
N MET A 668 2.41 24.56 -25.97
CA MET A 668 3.76 23.99 -25.91
C MET A 668 4.79 25.11 -25.75
N ALA A 669 5.81 24.85 -24.96
CA ALA A 669 6.94 25.74 -24.78
C ALA A 669 8.24 24.95 -24.55
N TYR A 670 9.34 25.54 -25.03
CA TYR A 670 10.69 25.11 -24.69
C TYR A 670 11.18 25.97 -23.53
N LEU A 671 11.75 25.36 -22.51
CA LEU A 671 12.19 26.02 -21.28
C LEU A 671 13.64 25.63 -21.01
N ASP A 672 14.41 26.59 -20.50
CA ASP A 672 15.78 26.41 -20.08
C ASP A 672 16.15 27.37 -18.94
N ASN A 673 17.29 27.13 -18.31
CA ASN A 673 17.90 28.02 -17.30
C ASN A 673 16.94 28.45 -16.18
N ILE A 674 16.11 27.49 -15.71
CA ILE A 674 15.12 27.77 -14.68
C ILE A 674 15.83 27.95 -13.34
N THR A 675 15.67 29.12 -12.73
CA THR A 675 16.19 29.40 -11.38
C THR A 675 15.05 29.83 -10.47
N LEU A 676 15.10 29.37 -9.22
CA LEU A 676 14.21 29.79 -8.15
C LEU A 676 15.08 30.35 -7.03
N ARG A 677 14.85 31.61 -6.64
CA ARG A 677 15.55 32.26 -5.54
C ARG A 677 14.56 32.60 -4.43
N ASP A 678 15.04 32.49 -3.20
CA ASP A 678 14.30 32.95 -2.02
C ASP A 678 14.57 34.43 -1.74
N GLY A 679 13.96 34.97 -0.67
CA GLY A 679 14.10 36.36 -0.23
C GLY A 679 15.52 36.77 0.19
N TYR A 680 16.42 35.81 0.44
CA TYR A 680 17.85 36.07 0.69
C TYR A 680 18.70 35.95 -0.58
N GLY A 681 18.09 35.58 -1.73
CA GLY A 681 18.78 35.39 -3.00
C GLY A 681 19.40 33.99 -3.17
N GLU A 682 19.17 33.07 -2.23
CA GLU A 682 19.68 31.69 -2.34
C GLU A 682 18.94 30.89 -3.43
N ALA A 683 19.71 30.15 -4.22
CA ALA A 683 19.14 29.28 -5.25
C ALA A 683 18.56 28.00 -4.62
N LEU A 684 17.30 27.72 -4.88
CA LEU A 684 16.57 26.58 -4.32
C LEU A 684 16.47 25.39 -5.28
N LEU A 685 16.69 25.58 -6.60
CA LEU A 685 16.63 24.55 -7.61
C LEU A 685 18.01 24.00 -7.95
N SER A 686 18.05 22.76 -8.34
CA SER A 686 19.21 22.08 -8.91
C SER A 686 18.88 21.69 -10.35
N ASN A 687 19.91 21.66 -11.25
CA ASN A 687 19.73 21.21 -12.62
C ASN A 687 18.59 21.96 -13.37
N GLY A 688 18.54 23.28 -13.22
CA GLY A 688 17.55 24.09 -13.94
C GLY A 688 17.93 24.39 -15.39
N ASP A 689 19.18 24.11 -15.74
CA ASP A 689 19.79 24.16 -17.08
C ASP A 689 19.67 22.82 -17.83
N PHE A 690 19.06 21.83 -17.21
CA PHE A 690 18.88 20.47 -17.73
C PHE A 690 20.16 19.76 -18.20
N SER A 691 21.35 20.24 -17.81
CA SER A 691 22.65 19.64 -18.20
C SER A 691 22.81 18.21 -17.72
N GLN A 692 22.07 17.80 -16.68
CA GLN A 692 21.99 16.42 -16.20
C GLN A 692 20.68 15.73 -16.63
N GLY A 693 20.14 16.10 -17.79
CA GLY A 693 18.82 15.62 -18.22
C GLY A 693 17.72 16.08 -17.25
N LEU A 694 16.80 15.19 -16.94
CA LEU A 694 15.73 15.46 -15.95
C LEU A 694 16.06 14.95 -14.55
N ALA A 695 17.36 14.82 -14.22
CA ALA A 695 17.77 14.49 -12.87
C ALA A 695 17.10 15.43 -11.86
N ARG A 696 16.42 14.87 -10.84
CA ARG A 696 15.67 15.56 -9.79
C ARG A 696 14.34 16.20 -10.22
N TRP A 697 14.00 16.20 -11.51
CA TRP A 697 12.71 16.67 -12.00
C TRP A 697 11.72 15.51 -12.12
N PHE A 698 10.53 15.67 -11.56
CA PHE A 698 9.48 14.67 -11.50
C PHE A 698 8.22 15.21 -12.18
N SER A 699 7.63 14.41 -13.07
CA SER A 699 6.38 14.78 -13.72
C SER A 699 5.16 14.25 -12.97
N SER A 700 4.14 15.06 -12.86
CA SER A 700 2.85 14.68 -12.26
C SER A 700 1.70 15.25 -13.07
N SER A 701 0.58 14.53 -13.04
CA SER A 701 -0.71 15.01 -13.51
C SER A 701 -1.66 15.08 -12.32
N ASP A 702 -2.58 16.02 -12.33
CA ASP A 702 -3.57 16.14 -11.27
C ASP A 702 -4.60 14.99 -11.28
N ARG A 703 -5.87 15.26 -11.03
CA ARG A 703 -6.91 14.26 -10.78
C ARG A 703 -7.40 13.50 -12.02
N HIS A 704 -7.04 13.92 -13.23
CA HIS A 704 -7.55 13.31 -14.47
C HIS A 704 -6.71 12.11 -14.92
N HIS A 705 -7.17 10.91 -14.62
CA HIS A 705 -6.43 9.67 -14.87
C HIS A 705 -6.91 8.89 -16.11
N MET A 706 -8.00 9.33 -16.75
CA MET A 706 -8.59 8.60 -17.89
C MET A 706 -7.67 8.51 -19.12
N PRO A 707 -6.93 9.58 -19.50
CA PRO A 707 -6.05 9.52 -20.66
C PRO A 707 -4.82 8.62 -20.52
N TRP A 708 -4.53 8.15 -19.30
CA TRP A 708 -3.31 7.42 -19.04
C TRP A 708 -3.40 5.91 -19.28
N HIS A 709 -4.57 5.30 -19.05
CA HIS A 709 -4.73 3.84 -19.13
C HIS A 709 -6.21 3.41 -19.12
N MET A 710 -6.46 2.13 -19.43
CA MET A 710 -7.82 1.55 -19.58
C MET A 710 -8.65 1.45 -18.28
N LYS A 711 -8.12 1.79 -17.11
CA LYS A 711 -8.85 1.70 -15.82
C LYS A 711 -9.42 0.31 -15.51
N ASN A 712 -8.81 -0.74 -16.05
CA ASN A 712 -9.15 -2.15 -15.79
C ASN A 712 -7.98 -3.03 -16.21
N LEU A 713 -7.52 -3.92 -15.36
CA LEU A 713 -6.37 -4.79 -15.60
C LEU A 713 -6.54 -5.66 -16.85
N PHE A 714 -7.70 -6.27 -17.03
CA PHE A 714 -7.94 -7.18 -18.16
C PHE A 714 -8.07 -6.42 -19.48
N MET A 715 -8.78 -5.28 -19.47
CA MET A 715 -8.89 -4.43 -20.66
C MET A 715 -7.55 -3.80 -21.01
N HIS A 716 -6.73 -3.48 -20.01
CA HIS A 716 -5.37 -2.98 -20.22
C HIS A 716 -4.49 -4.04 -20.92
N VAL A 717 -4.53 -5.30 -20.43
CA VAL A 717 -3.80 -6.40 -21.08
C VAL A 717 -4.34 -6.68 -22.49
N LEU A 718 -5.66 -6.60 -22.69
CA LEU A 718 -6.26 -6.76 -24.02
C LEU A 718 -5.78 -5.68 -24.99
N PHE A 719 -5.76 -4.41 -24.54
CA PHE A 719 -5.27 -3.30 -25.36
C PHE A 719 -3.78 -3.43 -25.68
N ASP A 720 -2.96 -3.71 -24.66
CA ASP A 720 -1.51 -3.78 -24.80
C ASP A 720 -1.03 -5.04 -25.54
N GLN A 721 -1.60 -6.22 -25.22
CA GLN A 721 -1.09 -7.54 -25.66
C GLN A 721 -2.07 -8.36 -26.51
N GLY A 722 -3.25 -7.81 -26.77
CA GLY A 722 -4.32 -8.49 -27.51
C GLY A 722 -4.93 -9.66 -26.76
N ILE A 723 -5.82 -10.37 -27.48
CA ILE A 723 -6.55 -11.52 -26.93
C ILE A 723 -5.63 -12.70 -26.58
N VAL A 724 -4.52 -12.85 -27.31
CA VAL A 724 -3.53 -13.90 -27.05
C VAL A 724 -2.89 -13.69 -25.67
N GLY A 725 -2.39 -12.47 -25.39
CA GLY A 725 -1.81 -12.16 -24.07
C GLY A 725 -2.83 -12.28 -22.94
N LEU A 726 -4.05 -11.80 -23.17
CA LEU A 726 -5.14 -11.90 -22.20
C LEU A 726 -5.52 -13.34 -21.86
N ILE A 727 -5.72 -14.19 -22.87
CA ILE A 727 -6.07 -15.60 -22.66
C ILE A 727 -4.96 -16.31 -21.88
N VAL A 728 -3.69 -16.10 -22.24
CA VAL A 728 -2.56 -16.73 -21.55
C VAL A 728 -2.49 -16.28 -20.09
N LEU A 729 -2.67 -14.98 -19.80
CA LEU A 729 -2.72 -14.47 -18.44
C LEU A 729 -3.89 -15.09 -17.64
N CYS A 730 -5.08 -15.15 -18.23
CA CYS A 730 -6.23 -15.78 -17.58
C CYS A 730 -6.00 -17.28 -17.28
N ILE A 731 -5.37 -18.01 -18.19
CA ILE A 731 -4.99 -19.43 -17.96
C ILE A 731 -3.99 -19.54 -16.82
N ILE A 732 -3.00 -18.64 -16.75
CA ILE A 732 -2.00 -18.60 -15.67
C ILE A 732 -2.70 -18.34 -14.33
N ILE A 733 -3.55 -17.31 -14.24
CA ILE A 733 -4.31 -16.97 -13.05
C ILE A 733 -5.21 -18.14 -12.62
N PHE A 734 -5.98 -18.69 -13.54
CA PHE A 734 -6.84 -19.86 -13.28
C PHE A 734 -6.03 -21.05 -12.77
N THR A 735 -4.90 -21.36 -13.41
CA THR A 735 -4.03 -22.46 -13.00
C THR A 735 -3.47 -22.25 -11.60
N ALA A 736 -3.08 -21.00 -11.24
CA ALA A 736 -2.63 -20.66 -9.90
C ALA A 736 -3.73 -20.88 -8.87
N PHE A 737 -4.93 -20.34 -9.08
CA PHE A 737 -6.06 -20.54 -8.18
C PHE A 737 -6.48 -22.02 -8.08
N PHE A 738 -6.58 -22.73 -9.18
CA PHE A 738 -6.91 -24.15 -9.17
C PHE A 738 -5.91 -24.98 -8.35
N ARG A 739 -4.62 -24.66 -8.44
CA ARG A 739 -3.60 -25.32 -7.61
C ARG A 739 -3.71 -24.99 -6.13
N LEU A 740 -3.97 -23.72 -5.80
CA LEU A 740 -4.07 -23.25 -4.42
C LEU A 740 -5.36 -23.74 -3.71
N THR A 741 -6.43 -24.00 -4.48
CA THR A 741 -7.74 -24.36 -3.92
C THR A 741 -8.06 -25.85 -4.02
N VAL A 742 -7.83 -26.48 -5.17
CA VAL A 742 -8.28 -27.86 -5.47
C VAL A 742 -7.13 -28.86 -5.45
N ARG A 743 -5.96 -28.50 -6.00
CA ARG A 743 -4.83 -29.41 -6.17
C ARG A 743 -3.92 -29.47 -4.92
N GLY A 744 -2.83 -30.22 -5.00
CA GLY A 744 -1.91 -30.49 -3.89
C GLY A 744 -1.29 -29.25 -3.24
N ALA A 745 -1.18 -28.11 -3.94
CA ALA A 745 -0.67 -26.85 -3.38
C ALA A 745 -1.61 -26.25 -2.31
N ARG A 746 -2.88 -26.66 -2.25
CA ARG A 746 -3.85 -26.24 -1.21
C ARG A 746 -3.35 -26.51 0.22
N HIS A 747 -2.52 -27.54 0.39
CA HIS A 747 -1.96 -27.91 1.70
C HIS A 747 -0.70 -27.10 2.07
N HIS A 748 -0.17 -26.29 1.14
CA HIS A 748 0.99 -25.45 1.41
C HIS A 748 0.63 -24.32 2.39
N PRO A 749 1.49 -23.99 3.38
CA PRO A 749 1.19 -22.97 4.40
C PRO A 749 0.86 -21.59 3.84
N LEU A 750 1.43 -21.23 2.68
CA LEU A 750 1.18 -19.94 2.02
C LEU A 750 -0.11 -19.93 1.17
N ALA A 751 -0.72 -21.08 0.87
CA ALA A 751 -1.84 -21.14 -0.07
C ALA A 751 -3.01 -20.21 0.26
N PRO A 752 -3.49 -20.10 1.52
CA PRO A 752 -4.57 -19.17 1.84
C PRO A 752 -4.19 -17.70 1.61
N ALA A 753 -2.95 -17.32 1.97
CA ALA A 753 -2.49 -15.94 1.80
C ALA A 753 -2.24 -15.58 0.34
N LEU A 754 -1.65 -16.50 -0.45
CA LEU A 754 -1.46 -16.32 -1.89
C LEU A 754 -2.81 -16.19 -2.61
N ALA A 755 -3.76 -17.10 -2.35
CA ALA A 755 -5.06 -17.04 -2.99
C ALA A 755 -5.85 -15.79 -2.57
N GLY A 756 -5.90 -15.46 -1.28
CA GLY A 756 -6.57 -14.26 -0.78
C GLY A 756 -5.94 -12.97 -1.30
N GLY A 757 -4.61 -12.88 -1.29
CA GLY A 757 -3.89 -11.70 -1.76
C GLY A 757 -4.03 -11.48 -3.27
N LEU A 758 -3.86 -12.52 -4.07
CA LEU A 758 -4.06 -12.43 -5.53
C LEU A 758 -5.52 -12.09 -5.88
N ALA A 759 -6.51 -12.69 -5.20
CA ALA A 759 -7.92 -12.38 -5.42
C ALA A 759 -8.24 -10.92 -5.07
N GLY A 760 -7.76 -10.43 -3.92
CA GLY A 760 -7.93 -9.03 -3.53
C GLY A 760 -7.30 -8.07 -4.55
N CYS A 761 -6.08 -8.36 -5.01
CA CYS A 761 -5.40 -7.57 -6.04
C CYS A 761 -6.19 -7.56 -7.36
N ILE A 762 -6.71 -8.69 -7.80
CA ILE A 762 -7.53 -8.80 -9.02
C ILE A 762 -8.81 -7.98 -8.87
N VAL A 763 -9.47 -8.01 -7.71
CA VAL A 763 -10.67 -7.18 -7.46
C VAL A 763 -10.37 -5.69 -7.60
N VAL A 764 -9.25 -5.19 -7.06
CA VAL A 764 -8.82 -3.80 -7.32
C VAL A 764 -8.55 -3.60 -8.81
N GLY A 765 -7.88 -4.57 -9.45
CA GLY A 765 -7.54 -4.54 -10.88
C GLY A 765 -8.75 -4.53 -11.82
N MET A 766 -9.93 -4.96 -11.38
CA MET A 766 -11.16 -4.80 -12.17
C MET A 766 -11.58 -3.33 -12.34
N PHE A 767 -11.05 -2.45 -11.52
CA PHE A 767 -11.38 -1.01 -11.52
C PHE A 767 -10.18 -0.12 -11.81
N ASP A 768 -8.98 -0.67 -11.95
CA ASP A 768 -7.76 0.08 -12.28
C ASP A 768 -6.71 -0.77 -13.01
N SER A 769 -5.79 -0.11 -13.72
CA SER A 769 -4.72 -0.76 -14.49
C SER A 769 -3.49 -1.01 -13.61
N LEU A 770 -3.58 -1.97 -12.68
CA LEU A 770 -2.52 -2.24 -11.69
C LEU A 770 -1.18 -2.68 -12.31
N LEU A 771 -1.21 -3.26 -13.52
CA LEU A 771 0.02 -3.69 -14.22
C LEU A 771 0.80 -2.51 -14.82
N ASP A 772 0.24 -1.31 -14.80
CA ASP A 772 0.93 -0.08 -15.17
C ASP A 772 1.81 0.49 -14.02
N VAL A 773 1.83 -0.17 -12.88
CA VAL A 773 2.63 0.18 -11.70
C VAL A 773 3.76 -0.83 -11.52
N PRO A 774 5.03 -0.54 -11.92
CA PRO A 774 6.09 -1.54 -12.00
C PRO A 774 6.34 -2.31 -10.71
N ARG A 775 6.45 -1.61 -9.57
CA ARG A 775 6.69 -2.25 -8.26
C ARG A 775 5.58 -3.24 -7.88
N LEU A 776 4.33 -2.83 -8.03
CA LEU A 776 3.17 -3.67 -7.73
C LEU A 776 3.08 -4.84 -8.73
N SER A 777 3.39 -4.60 -10.01
CA SER A 777 3.41 -5.62 -11.05
C SER A 777 4.46 -6.70 -10.78
N VAL A 778 5.67 -6.32 -10.34
CA VAL A 778 6.69 -7.29 -9.89
C VAL A 778 6.14 -8.15 -8.75
N LEU A 779 5.51 -7.54 -7.73
CA LEU A 779 4.90 -8.28 -6.61
C LEU A 779 3.83 -9.25 -7.10
N PHE A 780 2.89 -8.76 -7.92
CA PHE A 780 1.81 -9.57 -8.48
C PHE A 780 2.35 -10.75 -9.29
N TYR A 781 3.23 -10.51 -10.25
CA TYR A 781 3.82 -11.57 -11.07
C TYR A 781 4.67 -12.53 -10.23
N PHE A 782 5.44 -12.04 -9.27
CA PHE A 782 6.25 -12.90 -8.41
C PHE A 782 5.36 -13.85 -7.57
N LEU A 783 4.32 -13.34 -6.90
CA LEU A 783 3.41 -14.16 -6.11
C LEU A 783 2.58 -15.11 -6.98
N LEU A 784 2.20 -14.68 -8.18
CA LEU A 784 1.53 -15.52 -9.17
C LEU A 784 2.44 -16.68 -9.62
N MET A 785 3.71 -16.41 -9.95
CA MET A 785 4.71 -17.41 -10.30
C MET A 785 5.01 -18.35 -9.15
N VAL A 786 5.14 -17.84 -7.93
CA VAL A 786 5.29 -18.64 -6.70
C VAL A 786 4.10 -19.61 -6.58
N SER A 787 2.86 -19.14 -6.78
CA SER A 787 1.64 -19.97 -6.72
C SER A 787 1.64 -21.12 -7.72
N LEU A 788 2.28 -20.93 -8.89
CA LEU A 788 2.43 -21.97 -9.90
C LEU A 788 3.48 -23.03 -9.55
N VAL A 789 4.50 -22.68 -8.75
CA VAL A 789 5.69 -23.55 -8.55
C VAL A 789 5.85 -24.10 -7.15
N ILE A 790 5.19 -23.56 -6.11
CA ILE A 790 5.25 -24.05 -4.73
C ILE A 790 5.00 -25.56 -4.69
N ARG A 791 5.74 -26.24 -3.81
CA ARG A 791 5.72 -27.70 -3.71
C ARG A 791 4.38 -28.17 -3.15
N THR A 792 3.88 -29.23 -3.74
CA THR A 792 2.82 -30.04 -3.14
C THR A 792 3.43 -30.87 -2.03
N GLY A 793 2.79 -30.92 -0.85
CA GLY A 793 3.27 -31.75 0.26
C GLY A 793 3.37 -33.22 -0.15
N PRO A 794 4.14 -34.07 0.59
CA PRO A 794 4.39 -35.49 0.25
C PRO A 794 3.15 -36.41 0.27
N ASN A 795 1.95 -35.88 0.47
CA ASN A 795 0.71 -36.68 0.61
C ASN A 795 -0.11 -36.89 -0.69
N ASP A 796 0.52 -36.84 -1.86
CA ASP A 796 -0.09 -37.42 -3.07
C ASP A 796 0.19 -38.93 -3.12
N GLY A 797 -0.52 -39.65 -2.28
CA GLY A 797 -0.60 -41.12 -2.33
C GLY A 797 0.55 -41.85 -1.65
N ARG A 798 0.27 -42.39 -0.44
CA ARG A 798 1.00 -43.40 0.31
C ARG A 798 2.25 -42.97 1.12
N GLY A 799 2.07 -42.97 2.42
CA GLY A 799 3.18 -43.00 3.37
C GLY A 799 3.01 -42.06 4.56
N ARG A 800 2.54 -42.52 5.67
CA ARG A 800 2.64 -41.85 6.98
C ARG A 800 4.13 -41.59 7.27
N LEU A 801 4.50 -40.34 7.52
CA LEU A 801 5.81 -40.05 8.07
C LEU A 801 5.94 -40.67 9.45
N PRO A 802 7.10 -41.24 9.80
CA PRO A 802 7.37 -41.69 11.17
C PRO A 802 7.40 -40.48 12.11
N PRO A 803 7.02 -40.64 13.40
CA PRO A 803 7.08 -39.59 14.38
C PRO A 803 8.52 -39.12 14.55
N LEU A 804 8.76 -37.83 14.40
CA LEU A 804 10.04 -37.18 14.69
C LEU A 804 10.36 -37.42 16.17
N ALA A 805 11.37 -38.23 16.43
CA ALA A 805 12.01 -38.35 17.73
C ALA A 805 12.53 -36.98 18.16
N GLN A 806 12.17 -36.58 19.37
CA GLN A 806 12.70 -35.39 20.07
C GLN A 806 14.24 -35.50 20.15
N ARG A 807 14.94 -34.55 19.58
CA ARG A 807 16.26 -34.07 20.01
C ARG A 807 16.38 -32.58 19.84
#